data_b9ed196c09781a29c7c886663817f333
#
_entry.id   b9ed196c09781a29c7c886663817f333
#
_cell.length_a   1.000
_cell.length_b   1.000
_cell.length_c   1.000
_cell.angle_alpha   90.00
_cell.angle_beta   90.00
_cell.angle_gamma   90.00
#
_symmetry.space_group_name_H-M   'P 1'
#
loop_
_entity.id
_entity.type
_entity.pdbx_description
1 polymer ?
#
loop_
_entity_poly.entity_id
_entity_poly.type
_entity_poly.pdbx_seq_one_letter_code
_entity_poly.pdbx_strand_id
1 'polypeptide(L)'
;LELSTWFKELDLIRALVERPDRIRIALIGTTGAGKSTFLNAVLGQEILPVGVMQPCTAFVTSVVHSQNLNYEVSVQFCTSEEWEKDLECLIATLQPGESDDNGTGIAESKRLIDASKKRIQAVYGIQIADGSELKTLTRELPQEAKRIFDANSIETKTFDNEKEMQRYLNKLIRGDSRLWPLIKEVRIAGPYECLVGGLELVDLPGLNDPNEARVEVTREYLRTAPFVWVIFPMVRGLTADIQKILHEEKLLRTLVLSGSYGSLSLIGTKADDVDTNMADQLGLPEDCEIKDIIRAYRKQTVNEARKQLEQMVRDLAVKTDDSGTLERMVEMARQVHVHATSASAYNRLNNIGRLRRDYGITENNQTGIPNILEYLSQISKIAGGQFNAETALNRLEQLAGEIAFFFRAKATTPTPDVDRAKEKIQAERESFGTEIWKIQQKSKGDLASFRKRFLEKLDPLFTQSVQGINRVTAAWGGIHWATLKAIVQRDGTFKSPSTGRSYDFNEELVEPLLGQLPVTWEKYFTDDIGGVTKEFALRITGAGKNFCEKVRLIIDLLFNKKDDSMEKQLEWFEDKVSLLVKTANDKILAAVRERRQELAATMPLIAKERMRPAYNDAKQEIGRGMKGRILEKLIATAHISAQPIYSTIQTDLLEGLKDLESNIDGMLRELARTAEEQAQTVAHNANIEIEDVPIDPVIDALLKSIDSIRNNIQPLERVKKEAP
;
A
#
# COMPACT_ATOMS: atom_id res chain seq x y z
N LEU A 1 -11.45 39.43 7.79
CA LEU A 1 -11.68 38.23 6.97
C LEU A 1 -10.37 37.70 6.36
N GLU A 2 -9.58 38.58 5.73
CA GLU A 2 -8.34 38.19 5.00
C GLU A 2 -7.23 37.64 5.93
N LEU A 3 -7.00 38.25 7.09
CA LEU A 3 -6.05 37.73 8.07
C LEU A 3 -6.37 36.29 8.50
N SER A 4 -7.64 35.97 8.70
CA SER A 4 -8.07 34.62 9.06
C SER A 4 -7.81 33.60 7.93
N THR A 5 -7.93 34.06 6.68
CA THR A 5 -7.68 33.23 5.50
C THR A 5 -6.19 32.94 5.34
N TRP A 6 -5.31 33.94 5.54
CA TRP A 6 -3.85 33.77 5.49
C TRP A 6 -3.33 32.85 6.60
N PHE A 7 -3.85 32.96 7.82
CA PHE A 7 -3.49 32.03 8.90
C PHE A 7 -3.90 30.59 8.60
N LYS A 8 -5.08 30.37 8.03
CA LYS A 8 -5.52 29.03 7.60
C LYS A 8 -4.61 28.46 6.50
N GLU A 9 -4.19 29.31 5.56
CA GLU A 9 -3.26 28.89 4.51
C GLU A 9 -1.88 28.54 5.08
N LEU A 10 -1.37 29.33 6.03
CA LEU A 10 -0.12 29.03 6.75
C LEU A 10 -0.21 27.71 7.51
N ASP A 11 -1.34 27.41 8.17
CA ASP A 11 -1.54 26.15 8.88
C ASP A 11 -1.59 24.96 7.92
N LEU A 12 -2.18 25.13 6.74
CA LEU A 12 -2.17 24.11 5.68
C LEU A 12 -0.76 23.88 5.14
N ILE A 13 0.02 24.94 4.92
CA ILE A 13 1.41 24.84 4.48
C ILE A 13 2.26 24.14 5.53
N ARG A 14 2.09 24.49 6.81
CA ARG A 14 2.76 23.85 7.93
C ARG A 14 2.43 22.35 8.01
N ALA A 15 1.15 21.98 7.83
CA ALA A 15 0.72 20.58 7.83
C ALA A 15 1.35 19.76 6.69
N LEU A 16 1.61 20.37 5.53
CA LEU A 16 2.32 19.72 4.42
C LEU A 16 3.78 19.38 4.75
N VAL A 17 4.44 20.24 5.54
CA VAL A 17 5.87 20.11 5.88
C VAL A 17 6.08 19.24 7.12
N GLU A 18 5.23 19.36 8.14
CA GLU A 18 5.39 18.69 9.44
C GLU A 18 5.02 17.20 9.44
N ARG A 19 4.25 16.73 8.46
CA ARG A 19 3.85 15.32 8.34
C ARG A 19 4.14 14.79 6.94
N PRO A 20 5.39 14.38 6.66
CA PRO A 20 5.59 13.57 5.47
C PRO A 20 4.78 12.28 5.63
N ASP A 21 3.86 12.01 4.70
CA ASP A 21 3.17 10.74 4.64
C ASP A 21 4.20 9.63 4.55
N ARG A 22 4.14 8.67 5.49
CA ARG A 22 5.05 7.51 5.46
C ARG A 22 4.69 6.64 4.28
N ILE A 23 5.68 6.41 3.43
CA ILE A 23 5.52 5.57 2.25
C ILE A 23 5.99 4.18 2.61
N ARG A 24 5.05 3.27 2.84
CA ARG A 24 5.34 1.88 3.16
C ARG A 24 5.59 1.07 1.91
N ILE A 25 6.70 0.33 1.91
CA ILE A 25 7.06 -0.64 0.90
C ILE A 25 7.04 -2.01 1.57
N ALA A 26 6.03 -2.82 1.28
CA ALA A 26 5.88 -4.16 1.84
C ALA A 26 6.71 -5.16 1.02
N LEU A 27 7.62 -5.87 1.68
CA LEU A 27 8.44 -6.92 1.07
C LEU A 27 7.87 -8.29 1.41
N ILE A 28 7.56 -9.07 0.40
CA ILE A 28 7.03 -10.43 0.51
C ILE A 28 7.86 -11.40 -0.32
N GLY A 29 8.00 -12.63 0.13
CA GLY A 29 8.74 -13.66 -0.60
C GLY A 29 8.79 -14.97 0.15
N THR A 30 9.10 -16.06 -0.55
CA THR A 30 9.23 -17.40 0.03
C THR A 30 10.38 -17.48 1.03
N THR A 31 10.30 -18.44 1.95
CA THR A 31 11.40 -18.71 2.89
C THR A 31 12.67 -19.08 2.09
N GLY A 32 13.77 -18.41 2.41
CA GLY A 32 15.04 -18.60 1.68
C GLY A 32 15.15 -17.82 0.36
N ALA A 33 14.17 -16.95 0.03
CA ALA A 33 14.24 -16.08 -1.13
C ALA A 33 15.36 -15.02 -1.06
N GLY A 34 15.98 -14.83 0.10
CA GLY A 34 17.07 -13.86 0.27
C GLY A 34 16.60 -12.48 0.73
N LYS A 35 15.37 -12.33 1.27
CA LYS A 35 14.82 -11.04 1.75
C LYS A 35 15.75 -10.31 2.71
N SER A 36 16.16 -10.94 3.80
CA SER A 36 17.04 -10.31 4.82
C SER A 36 18.41 -9.93 4.24
N THR A 37 18.99 -10.75 3.36
CA THR A 37 20.25 -10.43 2.66
C THR A 37 20.09 -9.23 1.75
N PHE A 38 18.98 -9.15 1.03
CA PHE A 38 18.62 -8.05 0.17
C PHE A 38 18.40 -6.74 0.97
N LEU A 39 17.64 -6.82 2.07
CA LEU A 39 17.42 -5.67 2.94
C LEU A 39 18.72 -5.13 3.53
N ASN A 40 19.62 -6.01 4.02
CA ASN A 40 20.93 -5.60 4.51
C ASN A 40 21.76 -4.90 3.41
N ALA A 41 21.68 -5.36 2.16
CA ALA A 41 22.34 -4.72 1.03
C ALA A 41 21.78 -3.33 0.74
N VAL A 42 20.47 -3.18 0.75
CA VAL A 42 19.79 -1.89 0.49
C VAL A 42 20.05 -0.90 1.62
N LEU A 43 20.03 -1.35 2.88
CA LEU A 43 20.28 -0.52 4.07
C LEU A 43 21.78 -0.20 4.26
N GLY A 44 22.67 -0.90 3.54
CA GLY A 44 24.12 -0.71 3.66
C GLY A 44 24.73 -1.25 4.96
N GLN A 45 23.97 -2.00 5.75
CA GLN A 45 24.34 -2.51 7.07
C GLN A 45 23.76 -3.90 7.32
N GLU A 46 24.43 -4.74 8.13
CA GLU A 46 23.90 -6.04 8.54
C GLU A 46 22.94 -5.88 9.73
N ILE A 47 21.68 -5.56 9.46
CA ILE A 47 20.66 -5.30 10.47
C ILE A 47 19.88 -6.57 10.79
N LEU A 48 19.41 -7.25 9.74
CA LEU A 48 18.64 -8.46 9.88
C LEU A 48 19.55 -9.68 9.89
N PRO A 49 19.35 -10.64 10.82
CA PRO A 49 20.13 -11.85 10.83
C PRO A 49 19.92 -12.67 9.54
N VAL A 50 21.03 -13.12 8.98
CA VAL A 50 21.04 -14.00 7.81
C VAL A 50 21.36 -15.41 8.30
N GLY A 51 20.45 -16.38 8.16
CA GLY A 51 20.64 -17.74 8.63
C GLY A 51 20.07 -18.80 7.69
N VAL A 52 20.77 -19.94 7.59
CA VAL A 52 20.44 -21.03 6.65
C VAL A 52 19.45 -22.04 7.24
N MET A 53 19.25 -22.08 8.58
CA MET A 53 18.54 -23.19 9.23
C MET A 53 17.22 -22.85 9.95
N GLN A 54 16.87 -21.59 10.08
CA GLN A 54 15.58 -21.18 10.67
C GLN A 54 14.96 -20.04 9.85
N PRO A 55 13.63 -19.94 9.76
CA PRO A 55 12.98 -18.78 9.15
C PRO A 55 13.39 -17.53 9.92
N CYS A 56 14.19 -16.67 9.28
CA CYS A 56 14.76 -15.47 9.89
C CYS A 56 13.73 -14.39 10.16
N THR A 57 12.58 -14.42 9.50
CA THR A 57 11.49 -13.45 9.64
C THR A 57 10.36 -14.10 10.41
N ALA A 58 10.45 -14.03 11.75
CA ALA A 58 9.42 -14.61 12.63
C ALA A 58 8.29 -13.62 12.94
N PHE A 59 8.45 -12.33 12.65
CA PHE A 59 7.49 -11.24 12.89
C PHE A 59 7.67 -10.14 11.85
N VAL A 60 6.71 -9.25 11.75
CA VAL A 60 6.82 -8.06 10.87
C VAL A 60 7.96 -7.18 11.37
N THR A 61 8.87 -6.81 10.48
CA THR A 61 9.95 -5.90 10.80
C THR A 61 9.89 -4.68 9.90
N SER A 62 9.69 -3.51 10.49
CA SER A 62 9.71 -2.24 9.76
C SER A 62 11.01 -1.48 10.03
N VAL A 63 11.60 -0.90 8.98
CA VAL A 63 12.82 -0.11 9.04
C VAL A 63 12.56 1.28 8.50
N VAL A 64 12.93 2.30 9.26
CA VAL A 64 12.70 3.71 8.95
C VAL A 64 13.95 4.55 9.15
N HIS A 65 14.04 5.67 8.45
CA HIS A 65 15.07 6.67 8.72
C HIS A 65 14.81 7.42 10.03
N SER A 66 15.88 7.69 10.78
CA SER A 66 15.90 8.61 11.92
C SER A 66 17.02 9.64 11.71
N GLN A 67 16.75 10.90 12.04
CA GLN A 67 17.77 11.95 12.02
C GLN A 67 18.80 11.78 13.16
N ASN A 68 18.47 11.00 14.18
CA ASN A 68 19.38 10.67 15.27
C ASN A 68 20.42 9.66 14.77
N LEU A 69 21.68 9.82 15.19
CA LEU A 69 22.75 8.87 14.88
C LEU A 69 22.61 7.53 15.64
N ASN A 70 21.77 7.49 16.66
CA ASN A 70 21.50 6.29 17.46
C ASN A 70 20.43 5.43 16.81
N TYR A 71 20.47 4.14 17.13
CA TYR A 71 19.46 3.19 16.70
C TYR A 71 18.38 3.02 17.76
N GLU A 72 17.12 3.03 17.34
CA GLU A 72 15.98 2.78 18.22
C GLU A 72 15.23 1.54 17.73
N VAL A 73 14.96 0.61 18.62
CA VAL A 73 14.18 -0.58 18.37
C VAL A 73 12.94 -0.56 19.25
N SER A 74 11.77 -0.51 18.62
CA SER A 74 10.48 -0.61 19.28
C SER A 74 9.86 -1.97 18.98
N VAL A 75 9.58 -2.75 20.01
CA VAL A 75 8.95 -4.07 19.91
C VAL A 75 7.50 -3.94 20.34
N GLN A 76 6.60 -4.24 19.46
CA GLN A 76 5.17 -4.34 19.75
C GLN A 76 4.80 -5.79 20.00
N PHE A 77 4.15 -6.03 21.13
CA PHE A 77 3.64 -7.35 21.51
C PHE A 77 2.13 -7.42 21.24
N CYS A 78 1.59 -8.63 21.19
CA CYS A 78 0.15 -8.85 21.17
C CYS A 78 -0.47 -8.41 22.51
N THR A 79 -1.77 -8.14 22.50
CA THR A 79 -2.52 -7.84 23.73
C THR A 79 -2.79 -9.12 24.52
N SER A 80 -3.17 -8.98 25.80
CA SER A 80 -3.59 -10.12 26.64
C SER A 80 -4.75 -10.89 25.98
N GLU A 81 -5.73 -10.16 25.44
CA GLU A 81 -6.89 -10.76 24.78
C GLU A 81 -6.52 -11.52 23.48
N GLU A 82 -5.58 -10.95 22.69
CA GLU A 82 -5.07 -11.62 21.47
C GLU A 82 -4.33 -12.91 21.85
N TRP A 83 -3.51 -12.87 22.92
CA TRP A 83 -2.81 -14.05 23.40
C TRP A 83 -3.75 -15.10 23.97
N GLU A 84 -4.76 -14.72 24.76
CA GLU A 84 -5.75 -15.64 25.30
C GLU A 84 -6.47 -16.41 24.21
N LYS A 85 -6.92 -15.72 23.15
CA LYS A 85 -7.54 -16.35 21.97
C LYS A 85 -6.59 -17.33 21.27
N ASP A 86 -5.33 -16.93 21.09
CA ASP A 86 -4.31 -17.78 20.45
C ASP A 86 -4.01 -19.02 21.33
N LEU A 87 -3.90 -18.83 22.64
CA LEU A 87 -3.68 -19.91 23.61
C LEU A 87 -4.84 -20.94 23.59
N GLU A 88 -6.08 -20.48 23.53
CA GLU A 88 -7.24 -21.37 23.39
C GLU A 88 -7.14 -22.24 22.12
N CYS A 89 -6.74 -21.63 21.00
CA CYS A 89 -6.51 -22.34 19.75
C CYS A 89 -5.35 -23.35 19.84
N LEU A 90 -4.24 -22.98 20.52
CA LEU A 90 -3.11 -23.86 20.72
C LEU A 90 -3.48 -25.06 21.60
N ILE A 91 -4.21 -24.84 22.70
CA ILE A 91 -4.71 -25.89 23.59
C ILE A 91 -5.68 -26.84 22.86
N ALA A 92 -6.60 -26.29 22.08
CA ALA A 92 -7.54 -27.11 21.30
C ALA A 92 -6.82 -28.03 20.29
N THR A 93 -5.71 -27.56 19.72
CA THR A 93 -4.86 -28.36 18.80
C THR A 93 -4.16 -29.54 19.49
N LEU A 94 -3.89 -29.43 20.79
CA LEU A 94 -3.22 -30.48 21.58
C LEU A 94 -4.18 -31.55 22.12
N GLN A 95 -5.51 -31.35 22.03
CA GLN A 95 -6.48 -32.36 22.45
C GLN A 95 -6.48 -33.56 21.49
N PRO A 96 -6.56 -34.80 22.03
CA PRO A 96 -6.55 -36.00 21.20
C PRO A 96 -7.72 -36.02 20.21
N GLY A 97 -7.40 -36.22 18.93
CA GLY A 97 -8.35 -36.43 17.85
C GLY A 97 -8.40 -37.88 17.39
N GLU A 98 -9.25 -38.18 16.40
CA GLU A 98 -9.34 -39.50 15.80
C GLU A 98 -7.99 -39.91 15.16
N SER A 99 -7.63 -41.19 15.38
CA SER A 99 -6.61 -41.84 14.57
C SER A 99 -7.21 -42.19 13.20
N ASP A 100 -6.99 -41.36 12.19
CA ASP A 100 -7.28 -41.74 10.82
C ASP A 100 -6.22 -42.72 10.31
N ASP A 101 -6.68 -43.88 9.83
CA ASP A 101 -5.82 -44.97 9.30
C ASP A 101 -5.07 -44.63 7.99
N ASN A 102 -5.21 -43.43 7.42
CA ASN A 102 -4.54 -43.01 6.22
C ASN A 102 -3.25 -42.22 6.52
N GLY A 103 -2.11 -42.89 6.44
CA GLY A 103 -0.78 -42.49 6.89
C GLY A 103 -0.21 -41.13 6.43
N THR A 104 -0.87 -40.37 5.57
CA THR A 104 -0.41 -39.04 5.12
C THR A 104 -0.74 -37.90 6.10
N GLY A 105 -1.77 -38.04 6.93
CA GLY A 105 -2.19 -37.01 7.89
C GLY A 105 -1.43 -37.01 9.23
N ILE A 106 -0.75 -38.12 9.56
CA ILE A 106 -0.06 -38.29 10.86
C ILE A 106 1.13 -37.33 10.98
N ALA A 107 1.91 -37.14 9.91
CA ALA A 107 3.06 -36.25 9.92
C ALA A 107 2.66 -34.77 10.03
N GLU A 108 1.55 -34.38 9.43
CA GLU A 108 0.99 -33.02 9.51
C GLU A 108 0.49 -32.71 10.93
N SER A 109 -0.31 -33.61 11.49
CA SER A 109 -0.82 -33.49 12.86
C SER A 109 0.32 -33.39 13.89
N LYS A 110 1.38 -34.23 13.73
CA LYS A 110 2.51 -34.20 14.62
C LYS A 110 3.27 -32.87 14.59
N ARG A 111 3.53 -32.32 13.39
CA ARG A 111 4.19 -31.00 13.23
C ARG A 111 3.38 -29.87 13.84
N LEU A 112 2.06 -29.89 13.67
CA LEU A 112 1.16 -28.89 14.24
C LEU A 112 1.15 -28.96 15.76
N ILE A 113 1.07 -30.16 16.34
CA ILE A 113 1.15 -30.41 17.77
C ILE A 113 2.49 -29.92 18.32
N ASP A 114 3.62 -30.26 17.67
CA ASP A 114 4.95 -29.85 18.11
C ASP A 114 5.15 -28.33 18.06
N ALA A 115 4.63 -27.68 17.03
CA ALA A 115 4.66 -26.20 16.94
C ALA A 115 3.84 -25.55 18.04
N SER A 116 2.63 -26.06 18.33
CA SER A 116 1.77 -25.56 19.40
C SER A 116 2.42 -25.76 20.78
N LYS A 117 3.00 -26.94 21.03
CA LYS A 117 3.75 -27.21 22.26
C LYS A 117 4.90 -26.23 22.46
N LYS A 118 5.73 -26.01 21.45
CA LYS A 118 6.87 -25.07 21.50
C LYS A 118 6.45 -23.64 21.85
N ARG A 119 5.33 -23.17 21.31
CA ARG A 119 4.83 -21.81 21.60
C ARG A 119 4.38 -21.67 23.06
N ILE A 120 3.58 -22.62 23.57
CA ILE A 120 3.14 -22.64 24.97
C ILE A 120 4.34 -22.79 25.91
N GLN A 121 5.26 -23.72 25.63
CA GLN A 121 6.47 -23.94 26.41
C GLN A 121 7.36 -22.70 26.50
N ALA A 122 7.47 -21.94 25.38
CA ALA A 122 8.26 -20.71 25.37
C ALA A 122 7.70 -19.67 26.36
N VAL A 123 6.38 -19.40 26.32
CA VAL A 123 5.77 -18.37 27.16
C VAL A 123 5.70 -18.81 28.63
N TYR A 124 5.24 -20.03 28.90
CA TYR A 124 4.99 -20.50 30.28
C TYR A 124 6.21 -21.19 30.94
N GLY A 125 7.24 -21.54 30.16
CA GLY A 125 8.43 -22.20 30.70
C GLY A 125 8.20 -23.65 31.19
N ILE A 126 7.10 -24.27 30.77
CA ILE A 126 6.70 -25.64 31.17
C ILE A 126 6.99 -26.62 30.04
N GLN A 127 7.31 -27.88 30.40
CA GLN A 127 7.38 -28.97 29.41
C GLN A 127 6.01 -29.67 29.31
N ILE A 128 5.47 -29.77 28.10
CA ILE A 128 4.20 -30.44 27.83
C ILE A 128 4.52 -31.80 27.24
N ALA A 129 4.41 -32.86 28.02
CA ALA A 129 4.63 -34.24 27.58
C ALA A 129 3.39 -34.76 26.84
N ASP A 130 2.23 -34.65 27.45
CA ASP A 130 0.94 -35.01 26.86
C ASP A 130 -0.18 -34.00 27.19
N GLY A 131 -1.36 -34.19 26.56
CA GLY A 131 -2.48 -33.25 26.70
C GLY A 131 -3.15 -33.21 28.08
N SER A 132 -2.79 -34.12 29.03
CA SER A 132 -3.36 -34.14 30.37
C SER A 132 -2.86 -32.99 31.25
N GLU A 133 -1.64 -32.50 31.00
CA GLU A 133 -1.05 -31.39 31.73
C GLU A 133 -1.67 -30.04 31.38
N LEU A 134 -2.38 -29.95 30.25
CA LEU A 134 -3.07 -28.72 29.80
C LEU A 134 -4.22 -28.30 30.69
N LYS A 135 -4.82 -29.23 31.44
CA LYS A 135 -5.89 -28.92 32.42
C LYS A 135 -5.38 -28.14 33.63
N THR A 136 -4.08 -28.21 33.88
CA THR A 136 -3.41 -27.53 34.99
C THR A 136 -2.71 -26.22 34.57
N LEU A 137 -2.75 -25.90 33.27
CA LEU A 137 -2.35 -24.57 32.80
C LEU A 137 -3.28 -23.55 33.45
N THR A 138 -2.84 -23.02 34.58
CA THR A 138 -3.47 -21.86 35.19
C THR A 138 -3.42 -20.74 34.15
N ARG A 139 -4.56 -20.07 33.96
CA ARG A 139 -4.65 -18.87 33.08
C ARG A 139 -3.75 -17.71 33.56
N GLU A 140 -2.93 -17.92 34.58
CA GLU A 140 -1.98 -16.96 35.10
C GLU A 140 -0.74 -16.88 34.22
N LEU A 141 -0.64 -15.77 33.52
CA LEU A 141 0.51 -15.40 32.73
C LEU A 141 1.78 -15.24 33.58
N PRO A 142 2.96 -15.66 33.10
CA PRO A 142 4.22 -15.37 33.77
C PRO A 142 4.39 -13.87 34.02
N GLN A 143 5.09 -13.50 35.10
CA GLN A 143 5.27 -12.10 35.48
C GLN A 143 5.87 -11.23 34.39
N GLU A 144 6.78 -11.78 33.54
CA GLU A 144 7.35 -11.07 32.40
C GLU A 144 6.30 -10.73 31.34
N ALA A 145 5.40 -11.66 31.00
CA ALA A 145 4.31 -11.43 30.07
C ALA A 145 3.29 -10.43 30.63
N LYS A 146 2.95 -10.53 31.93
CA LYS A 146 2.09 -9.55 32.62
C LYS A 146 2.64 -8.13 32.53
N ARG A 147 3.95 -7.94 32.79
CA ARG A 147 4.60 -6.61 32.70
C ARG A 147 4.49 -6.00 31.30
N ILE A 148 4.61 -6.83 30.27
CA ILE A 148 4.51 -6.35 28.87
C ILE A 148 3.09 -5.91 28.56
N PHE A 149 2.08 -6.68 28.98
CA PHE A 149 0.68 -6.34 28.75
C PHE A 149 0.25 -5.10 29.56
N ASP A 150 0.76 -4.95 30.79
CA ASP A 150 0.52 -3.77 31.63
C ASP A 150 1.19 -2.50 31.08
N ALA A 151 2.30 -2.63 30.33
CA ALA A 151 3.06 -1.54 29.69
C ALA A 151 2.54 -1.14 28.29
N ASN A 152 1.25 -1.28 27.99
CA ASN A 152 0.65 -1.02 26.68
C ASN A 152 1.26 -1.82 25.52
N SER A 153 1.85 -2.97 25.81
CA SER A 153 2.40 -3.91 24.82
C SER A 153 3.48 -3.36 23.88
N ILE A 154 4.17 -2.25 24.23
CA ILE A 154 5.28 -1.67 23.46
C ILE A 154 6.49 -1.50 24.33
N GLU A 155 7.65 -2.03 23.91
CA GLU A 155 8.94 -1.84 24.53
C GLU A 155 9.89 -1.15 23.54
N THR A 156 10.48 -0.01 23.94
CA THR A 156 11.44 0.72 23.10
C THR A 156 12.81 0.74 23.77
N LYS A 157 13.86 0.46 23.00
CA LYS A 157 15.27 0.49 23.40
C LYS A 157 16.11 1.26 22.42
N THR A 158 17.04 2.05 22.94
CA THR A 158 18.00 2.83 22.15
C THR A 158 19.38 2.22 22.27
N PHE A 159 20.15 2.23 21.18
CA PHE A 159 21.50 1.67 21.07
C PHE A 159 22.42 2.68 20.41
N ASP A 160 23.62 2.82 20.95
CA ASP A 160 24.61 3.77 20.43
C ASP A 160 25.34 3.24 19.19
N ASN A 161 25.30 1.90 18.96
CA ASN A 161 25.96 1.29 17.83
C ASN A 161 25.18 0.09 17.26
N GLU A 162 25.43 -0.16 15.97
CA GLU A 162 24.82 -1.25 15.19
C GLU A 162 25.01 -2.62 15.84
N LYS A 163 26.20 -2.93 16.37
CA LYS A 163 26.51 -4.26 16.92
C LYS A 163 25.70 -4.61 18.17
N GLU A 164 25.43 -3.63 19.02
CA GLU A 164 24.58 -3.83 20.20
C GLU A 164 23.14 -4.05 19.81
N MET A 165 22.63 -3.26 18.88
CA MET A 165 21.30 -3.44 18.30
C MET A 165 21.17 -4.83 17.67
N GLN A 166 22.12 -5.26 16.83
CA GLN A 166 22.13 -6.60 16.23
C GLN A 166 22.09 -7.72 17.28
N ARG A 167 22.86 -7.61 18.36
CA ARG A 167 22.85 -8.61 19.45
C ARG A 167 21.46 -8.69 20.09
N TYR A 168 20.82 -7.55 20.30
CA TYR A 168 19.46 -7.50 20.82
C TYR A 168 18.45 -8.14 19.85
N LEU A 169 18.46 -7.75 18.58
CA LEU A 169 17.60 -8.32 17.54
C LEU A 169 17.81 -9.83 17.38
N ASN A 170 19.06 -10.29 17.41
CA ASN A 170 19.39 -11.71 17.33
C ASN A 170 18.79 -12.52 18.49
N LYS A 171 18.75 -11.96 19.72
CA LYS A 171 18.09 -12.61 20.86
C LYS A 171 16.58 -12.71 20.67
N LEU A 172 15.96 -11.66 20.13
CA LEU A 172 14.52 -11.66 19.83
C LEU A 172 14.16 -12.69 18.77
N ILE A 173 14.95 -12.76 17.68
CA ILE A 173 14.64 -13.57 16.49
C ILE A 173 14.96 -15.06 16.70
N ARG A 174 16.02 -15.38 17.42
CA ARG A 174 16.45 -16.78 17.62
C ARG A 174 15.56 -17.56 18.59
N GLY A 175 14.56 -16.94 19.18
CA GLY A 175 13.68 -17.62 20.13
C GLY A 175 14.34 -17.90 21.49
N ASP A 176 15.51 -17.31 21.77
CA ASP A 176 16.15 -17.36 23.09
C ASP A 176 15.36 -16.51 24.11
N SER A 177 14.52 -15.62 23.63
CA SER A 177 13.55 -14.90 24.44
C SER A 177 12.32 -15.77 24.67
N ARG A 178 11.90 -15.98 25.90
CA ARG A 178 10.63 -16.66 26.25
C ARG A 178 9.41 -15.98 25.64
N LEU A 179 9.56 -14.72 25.25
CA LEU A 179 8.47 -13.84 24.79
C LEU A 179 8.32 -13.81 23.26
N TRP A 180 9.17 -14.54 22.50
CA TRP A 180 9.09 -14.52 21.03
C TRP A 180 7.69 -14.84 20.44
N PRO A 181 6.85 -15.69 21.07
CA PRO A 181 5.51 -15.94 20.54
C PRO A 181 4.56 -14.75 20.67
N LEU A 182 4.87 -13.80 21.57
CA LEU A 182 4.06 -12.62 21.85
C LEU A 182 4.43 -11.44 20.95
N ILE A 183 5.58 -11.47 20.25
CA ILE A 183 6.01 -10.38 19.38
C ILE A 183 5.11 -10.30 18.15
N LYS A 184 4.52 -9.14 17.91
CA LYS A 184 3.68 -8.81 16.76
C LYS A 184 4.49 -8.10 15.67
N GLU A 185 5.19 -7.04 16.06
CA GLU A 185 5.98 -6.20 15.15
C GLU A 185 7.26 -5.70 15.83
N VAL A 186 8.32 -5.54 15.04
CA VAL A 186 9.56 -4.89 15.45
C VAL A 186 9.84 -3.73 14.51
N ARG A 187 9.95 -2.53 15.07
CA ARG A 187 10.31 -1.33 14.32
C ARG A 187 11.73 -0.90 14.65
N ILE A 188 12.52 -0.65 13.61
CA ILE A 188 13.91 -0.25 13.71
C ILE A 188 14.06 1.15 13.07
N ALA A 189 14.46 2.14 13.88
CA ALA A 189 14.78 3.47 13.38
C ALA A 189 16.28 3.70 13.50
N GLY A 190 16.89 4.27 12.45
CA GLY A 190 18.33 4.53 12.42
C GLY A 190 18.73 5.44 11.25
N PRO A 191 20.02 5.77 11.09
CA PRO A 191 20.50 6.72 10.10
C PRO A 191 20.59 6.07 8.69
N TYR A 192 19.48 5.55 8.17
CA TYR A 192 19.42 4.87 6.86
C TYR A 192 19.16 5.88 5.75
N GLU A 193 20.22 6.33 5.06
CA GLU A 193 20.12 7.36 4.01
C GLU A 193 19.17 6.99 2.86
N CYS A 194 19.09 5.71 2.50
CA CYS A 194 18.18 5.23 1.44
C CYS A 194 16.69 5.38 1.78
N LEU A 195 16.35 5.64 3.05
CA LEU A 195 14.98 5.80 3.55
C LEU A 195 14.62 7.26 3.89
N VAL A 196 15.51 8.20 3.60
CA VAL A 196 15.22 9.63 3.73
C VAL A 196 14.02 10.00 2.84
N GLY A 197 13.13 10.86 3.35
CA GLY A 197 11.90 11.25 2.63
C GLY A 197 10.67 10.43 3.02
N GLY A 198 10.70 9.78 4.20
CA GLY A 198 9.53 9.10 4.76
C GLY A 198 9.33 7.66 4.29
N LEU A 199 10.31 7.07 3.61
CA LEU A 199 10.25 5.66 3.22
C LEU A 199 10.31 4.72 4.43
N GLU A 200 9.48 3.70 4.43
CA GLU A 200 9.44 2.61 5.40
C GLU A 200 9.50 1.28 4.67
N LEU A 201 10.58 0.51 4.89
CA LEU A 201 10.69 -0.86 4.37
C LEU A 201 10.11 -1.82 5.41
N VAL A 202 9.14 -2.62 4.99
CA VAL A 202 8.45 -3.58 5.87
C VAL A 202 8.74 -4.99 5.40
N ASP A 203 9.60 -5.72 6.13
CA ASP A 203 9.85 -7.14 5.89
C ASP A 203 8.70 -7.96 6.48
N LEU A 204 7.88 -8.49 5.62
CA LEU A 204 6.74 -9.32 6.02
C LEU A 204 7.18 -10.77 6.21
N PRO A 205 6.72 -11.45 7.28
CA PRO A 205 6.84 -12.89 7.40
C PRO A 205 6.29 -13.54 6.13
N GLY A 206 6.93 -14.63 5.71
CA GLY A 206 6.40 -15.37 4.57
C GLY A 206 4.93 -15.73 4.83
N LEU A 207 4.08 -15.67 3.80
CA LEU A 207 2.68 -16.10 3.91
C LEU A 207 2.54 -17.56 4.42
N ASN A 208 3.66 -18.23 4.66
CA ASN A 208 3.79 -19.56 5.25
C ASN A 208 4.14 -19.56 6.75
N ASP A 209 3.97 -18.44 7.48
CA ASP A 209 4.17 -18.42 8.93
C ASP A 209 3.04 -19.21 9.64
N PRO A 210 3.38 -20.11 10.57
CA PRO A 210 2.37 -20.86 11.32
C PRO A 210 1.59 -20.01 12.36
N ASN A 211 1.99 -18.76 12.57
CA ASN A 211 1.33 -17.85 13.50
C ASN A 211 0.27 -17.01 12.78
N GLU A 212 -0.99 -17.25 13.07
CA GLU A 212 -2.14 -16.61 12.42
C GLU A 212 -2.18 -15.09 12.65
N ALA A 213 -1.87 -14.62 13.86
CA ALA A 213 -1.82 -13.19 14.15
C ALA A 213 -0.82 -12.45 13.25
N ARG A 214 0.29 -13.11 12.88
CA ARG A 214 1.29 -12.55 11.96
C ARG A 214 0.85 -12.60 10.51
N VAL A 215 0.14 -13.65 10.13
CA VAL A 215 -0.45 -13.75 8.78
C VAL A 215 -1.50 -12.68 8.57
N GLU A 216 -2.33 -12.40 9.58
CA GLU A 216 -3.33 -11.32 9.51
C GLU A 216 -2.66 -9.93 9.41
N VAL A 217 -1.64 -9.67 10.21
CA VAL A 217 -0.83 -8.44 10.09
C VAL A 217 -0.21 -8.35 8.69
N THR A 218 0.33 -9.45 8.15
CA THR A 218 0.86 -9.49 6.79
C THR A 218 -0.20 -9.14 5.75
N ARG A 219 -1.41 -9.69 5.87
CA ARG A 219 -2.52 -9.38 4.97
C ARG A 219 -2.94 -7.91 5.06
N GLU A 220 -2.99 -7.35 6.27
CA GLU A 220 -3.31 -5.95 6.50
C GLU A 220 -2.27 -5.03 5.83
N TYR A 221 -0.99 -5.33 5.99
CA TYR A 221 0.07 -4.59 5.30
C TYR A 221 -0.03 -4.70 3.78
N LEU A 222 -0.31 -5.87 3.23
CA LEU A 222 -0.49 -6.06 1.78
C LEU A 222 -1.72 -5.32 1.22
N ARG A 223 -2.76 -5.14 2.03
CA ARG A 223 -3.95 -4.37 1.64
C ARG A 223 -3.70 -2.86 1.70
N THR A 224 -2.90 -2.40 2.67
CA THR A 224 -2.72 -0.97 2.97
C THR A 224 -1.42 -0.37 2.42
N ALA A 225 -0.41 -1.19 2.13
CA ALA A 225 0.86 -0.71 1.62
C ALA A 225 0.70 -0.14 0.19
N PRO A 226 1.16 1.09 -0.06
CA PRO A 226 1.10 1.69 -1.38
C PRO A 226 2.07 1.01 -2.38
N PHE A 227 3.12 0.34 -1.91
CA PHE A 227 4.07 -0.41 -2.72
C PHE A 227 4.27 -1.82 -2.18
N VAL A 228 4.29 -2.81 -3.07
CA VAL A 228 4.51 -4.22 -2.75
C VAL A 228 5.66 -4.77 -3.60
N TRP A 229 6.72 -5.21 -2.95
CA TRP A 229 7.87 -5.84 -3.57
C TRP A 229 7.85 -7.35 -3.34
N VAL A 230 7.70 -8.12 -4.42
CA VAL A 230 7.77 -9.58 -4.39
C VAL A 230 9.21 -10.03 -4.64
N ILE A 231 9.80 -10.64 -3.62
CA ILE A 231 11.19 -11.11 -3.64
C ILE A 231 11.23 -12.61 -3.91
N PHE A 232 11.96 -13.01 -4.94
CA PHE A 232 12.07 -14.41 -5.36
C PHE A 232 13.51 -14.79 -5.75
N PRO A 233 13.95 -16.05 -5.49
CA PRO A 233 15.26 -16.52 -5.92
C PRO A 233 15.23 -16.87 -7.40
N MET A 234 16.16 -16.35 -8.18
CA MET A 234 16.20 -16.59 -9.64
C MET A 234 16.53 -18.05 -9.98
N VAL A 235 17.29 -18.74 -9.14
CA VAL A 235 17.84 -20.08 -9.38
C VAL A 235 16.79 -21.20 -9.42
N ARG A 236 15.64 -21.03 -8.79
CA ARG A 236 14.59 -22.06 -8.69
C ARG A 236 13.57 -22.05 -9.82
N GLY A 237 13.81 -21.24 -10.85
CA GLY A 237 12.85 -21.00 -11.91
C GLY A 237 11.77 -20.02 -11.45
N LEU A 238 11.67 -18.92 -12.14
CA LEU A 238 10.73 -17.83 -11.94
C LEU A 238 9.29 -18.29 -11.78
N THR A 239 8.93 -19.35 -12.48
CA THR A 239 7.57 -19.83 -12.62
C THR A 239 6.96 -20.29 -11.31
N ALA A 240 7.66 -21.10 -10.53
CA ALA A 240 7.05 -21.73 -9.35
C ALA A 240 6.85 -20.76 -8.18
N ASP A 241 7.87 -19.94 -7.87
CA ASP A 241 7.79 -19.04 -6.71
C ASP A 241 6.88 -17.82 -6.97
N ILE A 242 6.93 -17.25 -8.17
CA ILE A 242 6.03 -16.15 -8.55
C ILE A 242 4.59 -16.64 -8.66
N GLN A 243 4.35 -17.77 -9.34
CA GLN A 243 3.01 -18.36 -9.41
C GLN A 243 2.45 -18.67 -8.03
N LYS A 244 3.26 -19.22 -7.16
CA LYS A 244 2.84 -19.50 -5.78
C LYS A 244 2.42 -18.23 -5.04
N ILE A 245 3.24 -17.18 -5.07
CA ILE A 245 2.97 -15.94 -4.33
C ILE A 245 1.83 -15.15 -4.97
N LEU A 246 1.86 -14.96 -6.28
CA LEU A 246 0.93 -14.08 -6.96
C LEU A 246 -0.42 -14.75 -7.22
N HIS A 247 -0.42 -16.00 -7.62
CA HIS A 247 -1.64 -16.73 -8.02
C HIS A 247 -2.22 -17.59 -6.89
N GLU A 248 -1.44 -18.53 -6.34
CA GLU A 248 -1.92 -19.46 -5.30
C GLU A 248 -2.30 -18.74 -4.00
N GLU A 249 -1.50 -17.73 -3.61
CA GLU A 249 -1.77 -16.89 -2.43
C GLU A 249 -2.75 -15.72 -2.76
N LYS A 250 -3.31 -15.71 -3.97
CA LYS A 250 -4.30 -14.70 -4.43
C LYS A 250 -3.82 -13.24 -4.32
N LEU A 251 -2.50 -13.02 -4.20
CA LEU A 251 -1.93 -11.69 -4.01
C LEU A 251 -2.25 -10.76 -5.17
N LEU A 252 -2.10 -11.24 -6.42
CA LEU A 252 -2.38 -10.44 -7.62
C LEU A 252 -3.82 -9.94 -7.63
N ARG A 253 -4.78 -10.79 -7.32
CA ARG A 253 -6.19 -10.38 -7.20
C ARG A 253 -6.40 -9.35 -6.08
N THR A 254 -5.79 -9.57 -4.93
CA THR A 254 -5.85 -8.62 -3.81
C THR A 254 -5.30 -7.26 -4.21
N LEU A 255 -4.18 -7.20 -4.92
CA LEU A 255 -3.60 -5.96 -5.43
C LEU A 255 -4.49 -5.27 -6.47
N VAL A 256 -5.12 -6.03 -7.36
CA VAL A 256 -6.09 -5.48 -8.32
C VAL A 256 -7.32 -4.93 -7.56
N LEU A 257 -7.91 -5.69 -6.66
CA LEU A 257 -9.09 -5.25 -5.91
C LEU A 257 -8.80 -4.06 -4.99
N SER A 258 -7.59 -3.94 -4.43
CA SER A 258 -7.19 -2.79 -3.60
C SER A 258 -6.74 -1.56 -4.39
N GLY A 259 -6.58 -1.65 -5.70
CA GLY A 259 -6.03 -0.57 -6.52
C GLY A 259 -4.51 -0.38 -6.39
N SER A 260 -3.82 -1.32 -5.74
CA SER A 260 -2.36 -1.25 -5.52
C SER A 260 -1.55 -2.00 -6.59
N TYR A 261 -2.22 -2.46 -7.67
CA TYR A 261 -1.58 -3.25 -8.71
C TYR A 261 -0.45 -2.50 -9.44
N GLY A 262 -0.61 -1.19 -9.69
CA GLY A 262 0.42 -0.35 -10.33
C GLY A 262 1.68 -0.12 -9.49
N SER A 263 1.66 -0.50 -8.22
CA SER A 263 2.79 -0.37 -7.28
C SER A 263 3.50 -1.70 -6.99
N LEU A 264 3.16 -2.75 -7.73
CA LEU A 264 3.85 -4.04 -7.67
C LEU A 264 5.24 -3.93 -8.29
N SER A 265 6.24 -4.51 -7.63
CA SER A 265 7.58 -4.71 -8.19
C SER A 265 8.06 -6.13 -7.93
N LEU A 266 8.79 -6.70 -8.88
CA LEU A 266 9.37 -8.03 -8.79
C LEU A 266 10.88 -7.92 -8.62
N ILE A 267 11.42 -8.47 -7.52
CA ILE A 267 12.84 -8.40 -7.18
C ILE A 267 13.44 -9.80 -7.20
N GLY A 268 14.13 -10.14 -8.27
CA GLY A 268 14.92 -11.36 -8.38
C GLY A 268 16.21 -11.26 -7.57
N THR A 269 16.45 -12.21 -6.69
CA THR A 269 17.67 -12.32 -5.88
C THR A 269 18.54 -13.49 -6.37
N LYS A 270 19.77 -13.57 -5.86
CA LYS A 270 20.74 -14.64 -6.21
C LYS A 270 21.04 -14.72 -7.72
N ALA A 271 21.09 -13.57 -8.37
CA ALA A 271 21.46 -13.49 -9.79
C ALA A 271 22.92 -13.90 -10.07
N ASP A 272 23.71 -14.04 -9.02
CA ASP A 272 25.09 -14.52 -8.96
C ASP A 272 25.21 -16.04 -8.79
N ASP A 273 24.11 -16.73 -8.57
CA ASP A 273 24.11 -18.20 -8.39
C ASP A 273 23.90 -18.87 -9.76
N VAL A 274 24.86 -18.64 -10.66
CA VAL A 274 24.90 -19.16 -12.03
C VAL A 274 25.95 -20.25 -12.16
N ASP A 275 25.71 -21.20 -13.08
CA ASP A 275 26.68 -22.24 -13.49
C ASP A 275 27.22 -21.91 -14.88
N THR A 276 28.49 -22.23 -15.14
CA THR A 276 29.11 -22.11 -16.47
C THR A 276 28.35 -22.89 -17.55
N ASN A 277 27.72 -24.01 -17.18
CA ASN A 277 26.86 -24.80 -18.08
C ASN A 277 25.63 -24.03 -18.59
N MET A 278 25.28 -22.90 -17.97
CA MET A 278 24.18 -22.04 -18.41
C MET A 278 24.54 -21.22 -19.66
N ALA A 279 25.82 -21.13 -20.04
CA ALA A 279 26.25 -20.40 -21.23
C ALA A 279 25.55 -20.92 -22.50
N ASP A 280 25.51 -22.26 -22.68
CA ASP A 280 24.82 -22.86 -23.82
C ASP A 280 23.33 -22.59 -23.86
N GLN A 281 22.66 -22.66 -22.69
CA GLN A 281 21.21 -22.36 -22.58
C GLN A 281 20.88 -20.91 -22.86
N LEU A 282 21.84 -20.01 -22.62
CA LEU A 282 21.72 -18.57 -22.84
C LEU A 282 22.19 -18.16 -24.25
N GLY A 283 22.70 -19.12 -25.05
CA GLY A 283 23.22 -18.86 -26.38
C GLY A 283 24.52 -18.07 -26.40
N LEU A 284 25.33 -18.19 -25.35
CA LEU A 284 26.63 -17.51 -25.22
C LEU A 284 27.77 -18.43 -25.72
N PRO A 285 28.91 -17.86 -26.16
CA PRO A 285 30.10 -18.62 -26.51
C PRO A 285 30.63 -19.44 -25.31
N GLU A 286 31.24 -20.59 -25.56
CA GLU A 286 31.83 -21.47 -24.52
C GLU A 286 32.93 -20.76 -23.69
N ASP A 287 33.62 -19.78 -24.27
CA ASP A 287 34.72 -19.02 -23.65
C ASP A 287 34.24 -17.72 -22.96
N CYS A 288 32.94 -17.53 -22.80
CA CYS A 288 32.40 -16.34 -22.16
C CYS A 288 32.73 -16.28 -20.65
N GLU A 289 32.91 -15.06 -20.15
CA GLU A 289 33.16 -14.85 -18.72
C GLU A 289 31.89 -15.00 -17.88
N ILE A 290 32.02 -15.40 -16.61
CA ILE A 290 30.89 -15.53 -15.66
C ILE A 290 30.03 -14.26 -15.62
N LYS A 291 30.64 -13.06 -15.73
CA LYS A 291 29.92 -11.80 -15.77
C LYS A 291 28.95 -11.68 -16.96
N ASP A 292 29.28 -12.27 -18.10
CA ASP A 292 28.44 -12.23 -19.29
C ASP A 292 27.27 -13.21 -19.14
N ILE A 293 27.51 -14.37 -18.54
CA ILE A 293 26.46 -15.32 -18.14
C ILE A 293 25.47 -14.65 -17.17
N ILE A 294 25.96 -13.99 -16.11
CA ILE A 294 25.14 -13.27 -15.15
C ILE A 294 24.28 -12.19 -15.85
N ARG A 295 24.91 -11.42 -16.77
CA ARG A 295 24.20 -10.36 -17.51
C ARG A 295 23.09 -10.93 -18.40
N ALA A 296 23.37 -11.97 -19.16
CA ALA A 296 22.39 -12.62 -20.05
C ALA A 296 21.26 -13.27 -19.24
N TYR A 297 21.60 -13.99 -18.18
CA TYR A 297 20.65 -14.61 -17.28
C TYR A 297 19.70 -13.60 -16.64
N ARG A 298 20.23 -12.48 -16.14
CA ARG A 298 19.42 -11.38 -15.59
C ARG A 298 18.43 -10.84 -16.61
N LYS A 299 18.89 -10.59 -17.85
CA LYS A 299 18.03 -10.07 -18.93
C LYS A 299 16.93 -11.07 -19.29
N GLN A 300 17.25 -12.34 -19.43
CA GLN A 300 16.27 -13.38 -19.73
C GLN A 300 15.24 -13.50 -18.62
N THR A 301 15.70 -13.55 -17.37
CA THR A 301 14.83 -13.67 -16.19
C THR A 301 13.84 -12.51 -16.06
N VAL A 302 14.30 -11.29 -16.28
CA VAL A 302 13.41 -10.09 -16.25
C VAL A 302 12.33 -10.19 -17.31
N ASN A 303 12.69 -10.61 -18.53
CA ASN A 303 11.73 -10.74 -19.63
C ASN A 303 10.71 -11.86 -19.36
N GLU A 304 11.17 -12.98 -18.82
CA GLU A 304 10.30 -14.10 -18.48
C GLU A 304 9.30 -13.75 -17.36
N ALA A 305 9.77 -13.04 -16.31
CA ALA A 305 8.91 -12.56 -15.24
C ALA A 305 7.77 -11.65 -15.74
N ARG A 306 8.08 -10.75 -16.67
CA ARG A 306 7.06 -9.88 -17.29
C ARG A 306 6.03 -10.68 -18.08
N LYS A 307 6.47 -11.61 -18.92
CA LYS A 307 5.55 -12.46 -19.70
C LYS A 307 4.62 -13.27 -18.81
N GLN A 308 5.13 -13.81 -17.72
CA GLN A 308 4.32 -14.57 -16.77
C GLN A 308 3.29 -13.69 -16.06
N LEU A 309 3.69 -12.48 -15.64
CA LEU A 309 2.76 -11.54 -15.03
C LEU A 309 1.66 -11.13 -16.01
N GLU A 310 1.98 -10.89 -17.29
CA GLU A 310 0.98 -10.64 -18.33
C GLU A 310 -0.01 -11.81 -18.46
N GLN A 311 0.49 -13.04 -18.47
CA GLN A 311 -0.36 -14.21 -18.56
C GLN A 311 -1.29 -14.35 -17.34
N MET A 312 -0.74 -14.15 -16.13
CA MET A 312 -1.54 -14.19 -14.90
C MET A 312 -2.65 -13.14 -14.89
N VAL A 313 -2.38 -11.94 -15.42
CA VAL A 313 -3.41 -10.88 -15.56
C VAL A 313 -4.48 -11.29 -16.57
N ARG A 314 -4.11 -11.90 -17.69
CA ARG A 314 -5.07 -12.45 -18.65
C ARG A 314 -5.92 -13.56 -18.04
N ASP A 315 -5.33 -14.41 -17.21
CA ASP A 315 -6.04 -15.51 -16.53
C ASP A 315 -7.06 -15.01 -15.50
N LEU A 316 -6.83 -13.84 -14.87
CA LEU A 316 -7.81 -13.19 -13.99
C LEU A 316 -9.09 -12.76 -14.76
N ALA A 317 -9.02 -12.64 -16.06
CA ALA A 317 -10.04 -12.05 -16.90
C ALA A 317 -10.81 -13.05 -17.80
N VAL A 318 -10.64 -14.36 -17.58
CA VAL A 318 -11.16 -15.45 -18.45
C VAL A 318 -12.67 -15.39 -18.76
N LYS A 319 -13.44 -14.52 -18.09
CA LYS A 319 -14.90 -14.42 -18.27
C LYS A 319 -15.41 -12.99 -18.50
N THR A 320 -14.56 -12.07 -18.94
CA THR A 320 -14.98 -10.67 -19.11
C THR A 320 -15.21 -10.31 -20.58
N ASP A 321 -16.27 -9.56 -20.84
CA ASP A 321 -16.56 -8.97 -22.15
C ASP A 321 -15.85 -7.62 -22.38
N ASP A 322 -15.10 -7.12 -21.38
CA ASP A 322 -14.42 -5.81 -21.43
C ASP A 322 -12.95 -5.95 -21.84
N SER A 323 -12.73 -6.11 -23.13
CA SER A 323 -11.39 -6.24 -23.71
C SER A 323 -10.50 -4.99 -23.52
N GLY A 324 -11.09 -3.79 -23.46
CA GLY A 324 -10.35 -2.54 -23.32
C GLY A 324 -9.72 -2.39 -21.93
N THR A 325 -10.47 -2.65 -20.87
CA THR A 325 -9.97 -2.64 -19.50
C THR A 325 -8.93 -3.72 -19.28
N LEU A 326 -9.16 -4.92 -19.83
CA LEU A 326 -8.19 -6.01 -19.75
C LEU A 326 -6.86 -5.64 -20.40
N GLU A 327 -6.87 -5.10 -21.63
CA GLU A 327 -5.64 -4.76 -22.33
C GLU A 327 -4.86 -3.65 -21.60
N ARG A 328 -5.54 -2.69 -20.97
CA ARG A 328 -4.90 -1.71 -20.11
C ARG A 328 -4.25 -2.37 -18.88
N MET A 329 -4.93 -3.30 -18.21
CA MET A 329 -4.34 -4.06 -17.10
C MET A 329 -3.11 -4.85 -17.54
N VAL A 330 -3.13 -5.44 -18.73
CA VAL A 330 -1.97 -6.13 -19.32
C VAL A 330 -0.84 -5.15 -19.62
N GLU A 331 -1.15 -3.97 -20.13
CA GLU A 331 -0.13 -2.94 -20.38
C GLU A 331 0.51 -2.46 -19.05
N MET A 332 -0.28 -2.30 -18.00
CA MET A 332 0.26 -2.04 -16.65
C MET A 332 1.17 -3.18 -16.16
N ALA A 333 0.83 -4.44 -16.47
CA ALA A 333 1.69 -5.58 -16.16
C ALA A 333 3.04 -5.54 -16.87
N ARG A 334 3.09 -5.08 -18.11
CA ARG A 334 4.33 -4.86 -18.87
C ARG A 334 5.22 -3.78 -18.26
N GLN A 335 4.61 -2.79 -17.64
CA GLN A 335 5.30 -1.65 -17.02
C GLN A 335 5.75 -1.93 -15.57
N VAL A 336 5.39 -3.09 -15.01
CA VAL A 336 5.84 -3.49 -13.66
C VAL A 336 7.38 -3.48 -13.59
N HIS A 337 7.90 -2.87 -12.53
CA HIS A 337 9.33 -2.84 -12.28
C HIS A 337 9.84 -4.26 -11.93
N VAL A 338 10.76 -4.76 -12.72
CA VAL A 338 11.41 -6.06 -12.49
C VAL A 338 12.91 -5.84 -12.40
N HIS A 339 13.47 -6.17 -11.24
CA HIS A 339 14.88 -6.02 -10.95
C HIS A 339 15.52 -7.39 -10.68
N ALA A 340 16.74 -7.60 -11.15
CA ALA A 340 17.54 -8.76 -10.86
C ALA A 340 18.77 -8.34 -10.04
N THR A 341 18.97 -8.94 -8.86
CA THR A 341 19.96 -8.49 -7.88
C THR A 341 20.85 -9.62 -7.35
N SER A 342 22.10 -9.27 -7.04
CA SER A 342 23.09 -10.08 -6.34
C SER A 342 23.45 -9.43 -5.02
N ALA A 343 22.52 -9.49 -4.06
CA ALA A 343 22.69 -8.86 -2.76
C ALA A 343 23.90 -9.39 -1.97
N SER A 344 24.20 -10.68 -2.09
CA SER A 344 25.37 -11.30 -1.45
C SER A 344 26.69 -10.76 -2.01
N ALA A 345 26.77 -10.56 -3.33
CA ALA A 345 27.94 -9.96 -3.97
C ALA A 345 28.10 -8.50 -3.55
N TYR A 346 27.01 -7.73 -3.53
CA TYR A 346 27.04 -6.35 -3.05
C TYR A 346 27.52 -6.25 -1.60
N ASN A 347 26.97 -7.09 -0.71
CA ASN A 347 27.37 -7.11 0.70
C ASN A 347 28.87 -7.43 0.85
N ARG A 348 29.40 -8.36 0.05
CA ARG A 348 30.83 -8.64 0.02
C ARG A 348 31.67 -7.44 -0.42
N LEU A 349 31.30 -6.79 -1.53
CA LEU A 349 32.02 -5.65 -2.06
C LEU A 349 32.06 -4.46 -1.09
N ASN A 350 31.00 -4.30 -0.30
CA ASN A 350 30.87 -3.19 0.65
C ASN A 350 31.16 -3.59 2.11
N ASN A 351 31.74 -4.78 2.36
CA ASN A 351 32.09 -5.30 3.69
C ASN A 351 30.89 -5.39 4.65
N ILE A 352 29.69 -5.62 4.15
CA ILE A 352 28.48 -5.81 4.93
C ILE A 352 28.41 -7.28 5.35
N GLY A 353 28.49 -7.54 6.66
CA GLY A 353 28.48 -8.90 7.20
C GLY A 353 29.80 -9.68 6.98
N ARG A 354 29.75 -11.02 7.08
CA ARG A 354 30.92 -11.92 7.05
C ARG A 354 31.01 -12.81 5.80
N LEU A 355 30.51 -12.33 4.66
CA LEU A 355 30.52 -13.10 3.42
C LEU A 355 31.93 -13.16 2.81
N ARG A 356 32.39 -14.38 2.45
CA ARG A 356 33.74 -14.62 1.87
C ARG A 356 33.70 -15.22 0.46
N ARG A 357 32.53 -15.70 -0.03
CA ARG A 357 32.42 -16.33 -1.36
C ARG A 357 32.70 -15.30 -2.46
N ASP A 358 33.51 -15.68 -3.41
CA ASP A 358 33.64 -14.93 -4.66
C ASP A 358 32.47 -15.26 -5.60
N TYR A 359 31.83 -14.22 -6.13
CA TYR A 359 30.66 -14.32 -7.00
C TYR A 359 30.98 -13.93 -8.46
N GLY A 360 32.27 -13.72 -8.80
CA GLY A 360 32.65 -13.24 -10.13
C GLY A 360 32.19 -11.82 -10.46
N ILE A 361 31.70 -11.08 -9.44
CA ILE A 361 31.23 -9.71 -9.54
C ILE A 361 32.24 -8.82 -8.82
N THR A 362 32.77 -7.81 -9.53
CA THR A 362 33.84 -6.91 -9.04
C THR A 362 33.38 -5.48 -8.80
N GLU A 363 32.24 -5.08 -9.35
CA GLU A 363 31.72 -3.72 -9.28
C GLU A 363 30.28 -3.69 -8.73
N ASN A 364 29.98 -2.65 -7.95
CA ASN A 364 28.64 -2.47 -7.36
C ASN A 364 27.53 -2.41 -8.43
N ASN A 365 27.77 -1.76 -9.57
CA ASN A 365 26.78 -1.64 -10.66
C ASN A 365 26.40 -3.01 -11.24
N GLN A 366 27.28 -3.99 -11.20
CA GLN A 366 27.01 -5.35 -11.66
C GLN A 366 26.08 -6.14 -10.71
N THR A 367 25.85 -5.66 -9.49
CA THR A 367 25.01 -6.33 -8.50
C THR A 367 23.51 -6.03 -8.65
N GLY A 368 23.14 -4.93 -9.33
CA GLY A 368 21.77 -4.46 -9.46
C GLY A 368 21.22 -3.75 -8.22
N ILE A 369 21.95 -3.71 -7.10
CA ILE A 369 21.53 -2.98 -5.89
C ILE A 369 21.51 -1.46 -6.11
N PRO A 370 22.49 -0.84 -6.81
CA PRO A 370 22.40 0.59 -7.12
C PRO A 370 21.11 1.00 -7.85
N ASN A 371 20.60 0.16 -8.75
CA ASN A 371 19.33 0.41 -9.44
C ASN A 371 18.13 0.40 -8.47
N ILE A 372 18.19 -0.46 -7.43
CA ILE A 372 17.17 -0.46 -6.37
C ILE A 372 17.23 0.81 -5.53
N LEU A 373 18.44 1.28 -5.18
CA LEU A 373 18.62 2.53 -4.44
C LEU A 373 18.12 3.74 -5.23
N GLU A 374 18.37 3.75 -6.54
CA GLU A 374 17.82 4.77 -7.43
C GLU A 374 16.28 4.69 -7.48
N TYR A 375 15.72 3.50 -7.60
CA TYR A 375 14.27 3.29 -7.59
C TYR A 375 13.63 3.73 -6.27
N LEU A 376 14.24 3.46 -5.12
CA LEU A 376 13.81 3.99 -3.82
C LEU A 376 13.81 5.53 -3.81
N SER A 377 14.87 6.15 -4.35
CA SER A 377 14.94 7.61 -4.49
C SER A 377 13.81 8.15 -5.37
N GLN A 378 13.43 7.45 -6.45
CA GLN A 378 12.31 7.83 -7.31
C GLN A 378 10.98 7.70 -6.56
N ILE A 379 10.75 6.59 -5.84
CA ILE A 379 9.55 6.41 -4.99
C ILE A 379 9.45 7.54 -3.96
N SER A 380 10.55 7.86 -3.26
CA SER A 380 10.59 8.95 -2.28
C SER A 380 10.20 10.30 -2.90
N LYS A 381 10.65 10.58 -4.12
CA LYS A 381 10.34 11.82 -4.84
C LYS A 381 8.88 11.90 -5.29
N ILE A 382 8.36 10.79 -5.83
CA ILE A 382 6.99 10.73 -6.38
C ILE A 382 5.96 10.77 -5.27
N ALA A 383 6.20 10.04 -4.17
CA ALA A 383 5.16 9.74 -3.20
C ALA A 383 5.19 10.61 -1.92
N GLY A 384 6.20 11.44 -1.68
CA GLY A 384 6.08 12.07 -0.40
C GLY A 384 6.85 13.33 -0.08
N GLY A 385 8.11 13.39 -0.25
CA GLY A 385 8.85 14.45 0.42
C GLY A 385 9.08 15.70 -0.43
N GLN A 386 9.52 15.50 -1.66
CA GLN A 386 9.91 16.60 -2.53
C GLN A 386 8.68 17.32 -3.11
N PHE A 387 7.61 16.58 -3.38
CA PHE A 387 6.34 17.13 -3.86
C PHE A 387 5.65 18.02 -2.81
N ASN A 388 5.64 17.60 -1.55
CA ASN A 388 5.05 18.39 -0.47
C ASN A 388 5.88 19.64 -0.18
N ALA A 389 7.22 19.55 -0.22
CA ALA A 389 8.10 20.71 -0.05
C ALA A 389 7.95 21.73 -1.18
N GLU A 390 7.94 21.28 -2.44
CA GLU A 390 7.76 22.15 -3.61
C GLU A 390 6.36 22.79 -3.63
N THR A 391 5.32 22.01 -3.29
CA THR A 391 3.96 22.52 -3.12
C THR A 391 3.88 23.54 -1.99
N ALA A 392 4.54 23.28 -0.86
CA ALA A 392 4.60 24.21 0.27
C ALA A 392 5.33 25.52 -0.09
N LEU A 393 6.44 25.44 -0.83
CA LEU A 393 7.19 26.62 -1.30
C LEU A 393 6.35 27.46 -2.27
N ASN A 394 5.68 26.83 -3.23
CA ASN A 394 4.83 27.53 -4.19
C ASN A 394 3.65 28.23 -3.48
N ARG A 395 3.04 27.57 -2.48
CA ARG A 395 1.98 28.17 -1.65
C ARG A 395 2.48 29.33 -0.80
N LEU A 396 3.69 29.22 -0.22
CA LEU A 396 4.31 30.31 0.55
C LEU A 396 4.60 31.52 -0.33
N GLU A 397 5.15 31.32 -1.53
CA GLU A 397 5.42 32.37 -2.49
C GLU A 397 4.12 33.09 -2.91
N GLN A 398 3.09 32.31 -3.22
CA GLN A 398 1.78 32.84 -3.58
C GLN A 398 1.17 33.65 -2.44
N LEU A 399 1.19 33.12 -1.21
CA LEU A 399 0.68 33.82 -0.03
C LEU A 399 1.46 35.14 0.22
N ALA A 400 2.80 35.10 0.10
CA ALA A 400 3.63 36.29 0.23
C ALA A 400 3.30 37.33 -0.86
N GLY A 401 3.04 36.89 -2.09
CA GLY A 401 2.57 37.72 -3.19
C GLY A 401 1.22 38.37 -2.93
N GLU A 402 0.24 37.60 -2.43
CA GLU A 402 -1.08 38.08 -2.06
C GLU A 402 -1.01 39.14 -0.94
N ILE A 403 -0.20 38.91 0.08
CA ILE A 403 0.03 39.84 1.19
C ILE A 403 0.70 41.12 0.67
N ALA A 404 1.75 41.00 -0.14
CA ALA A 404 2.44 42.15 -0.73
C ALA A 404 1.52 42.98 -1.61
N PHE A 405 0.66 42.34 -2.39
CA PHE A 405 -0.37 42.98 -3.20
C PHE A 405 -1.35 43.73 -2.36
N PHE A 406 -1.91 43.11 -1.30
CA PHE A 406 -2.89 43.75 -0.40
C PHE A 406 -2.36 45.05 0.22
N PHE A 407 -1.11 45.08 0.65
CA PHE A 407 -0.51 46.29 1.25
C PHE A 407 -0.13 47.37 0.24
N ARG A 408 0.01 47.04 -1.05
CA ARG A 408 0.31 47.98 -2.13
C ARG A 408 -0.92 48.46 -2.86
N ALA A 409 -2.06 47.80 -2.63
CA ALA A 409 -3.28 48.10 -3.34
C ALA A 409 -3.88 49.44 -2.91
N LYS A 410 -4.09 50.36 -3.85
CA LYS A 410 -4.74 51.64 -3.64
C LYS A 410 -5.98 51.73 -4.51
N ALA A 411 -7.10 52.14 -3.92
CA ALA A 411 -8.33 52.36 -4.68
C ALA A 411 -8.14 53.46 -5.72
N THR A 412 -8.38 53.16 -6.99
CA THR A 412 -8.38 54.15 -8.08
C THR A 412 -9.60 55.08 -7.97
N THR A 413 -9.46 56.31 -8.46
CA THR A 413 -10.60 57.24 -8.60
C THR A 413 -11.54 56.64 -9.66
N PRO A 414 -12.84 56.47 -9.38
CA PRO A 414 -13.80 55.93 -10.34
C PRO A 414 -13.82 56.77 -11.61
N THR A 415 -13.49 56.15 -12.76
CA THR A 415 -13.74 56.75 -14.09
C THR A 415 -14.82 55.94 -14.81
N PRO A 416 -15.58 56.51 -15.75
CA PRO A 416 -16.62 55.77 -16.47
C PRO A 416 -16.14 54.52 -17.17
N ASP A 417 -14.85 54.45 -17.59
CA ASP A 417 -14.27 53.31 -18.24
C ASP A 417 -13.91 52.20 -17.24
N VAL A 418 -13.47 52.56 -16.03
CA VAL A 418 -13.24 51.65 -14.89
C VAL A 418 -14.53 50.97 -14.47
N ASP A 419 -15.62 51.74 -14.30
CA ASP A 419 -16.92 51.19 -13.91
C ASP A 419 -17.47 50.25 -14.99
N ARG A 420 -17.27 50.55 -16.26
CA ARG A 420 -17.66 49.71 -17.41
C ARG A 420 -16.82 48.43 -17.50
N ALA A 421 -15.52 48.46 -17.17
CA ALA A 421 -14.65 47.30 -17.08
C ALA A 421 -15.14 46.38 -15.97
N LYS A 422 -15.44 46.93 -14.80
CA LYS A 422 -15.98 46.24 -13.64
C LYS A 422 -17.24 45.45 -13.95
N GLU A 423 -18.24 46.12 -14.53
CA GLU A 423 -19.51 45.49 -14.90
C GLU A 423 -19.26 44.29 -15.85
N LYS A 424 -18.36 44.46 -16.85
CA LYS A 424 -18.06 43.40 -17.80
C LYS A 424 -17.29 42.24 -17.15
N ILE A 425 -16.29 42.52 -16.31
CA ILE A 425 -15.53 41.49 -15.59
C ILE A 425 -16.45 40.75 -14.61
N GLN A 426 -17.35 41.47 -13.92
CA GLN A 426 -18.34 40.85 -13.06
C GLN A 426 -19.27 39.91 -13.83
N ALA A 427 -19.73 40.31 -15.04
CA ALA A 427 -20.56 39.47 -15.89
C ALA A 427 -19.81 38.19 -16.34
N GLU A 428 -18.51 38.29 -16.67
CA GLU A 428 -17.69 37.14 -17.01
C GLU A 428 -17.45 36.22 -15.81
N ARG A 429 -17.29 36.77 -14.60
CA ARG A 429 -17.23 36.01 -13.36
C ARG A 429 -18.53 35.22 -13.12
N GLU A 430 -19.71 35.80 -13.33
CA GLU A 430 -20.99 35.12 -13.22
C GLU A 430 -21.16 34.01 -14.28
N SER A 431 -20.67 34.28 -15.50
CA SER A 431 -20.61 33.29 -16.57
C SER A 431 -19.73 32.12 -16.19
N PHE A 432 -18.53 32.37 -15.63
CA PHE A 432 -17.60 31.38 -15.12
C PHE A 432 -18.24 30.53 -14.01
N GLY A 433 -18.87 31.13 -12.99
CA GLY A 433 -19.57 30.40 -11.94
C GLY A 433 -20.69 29.51 -12.48
N THR A 434 -21.44 29.99 -13.49
CA THR A 434 -22.48 29.19 -14.17
C THR A 434 -21.89 27.99 -14.92
N GLU A 435 -20.75 28.20 -15.58
CA GLU A 435 -20.03 27.11 -16.31
C GLU A 435 -19.50 26.05 -15.34
N ILE A 436 -18.86 26.46 -14.25
CA ILE A 436 -18.38 25.58 -13.19
C ILE A 436 -19.53 24.74 -12.60
N TRP A 437 -20.62 25.36 -12.29
CA TRP A 437 -21.81 24.68 -11.77
C TRP A 437 -22.32 23.60 -12.75
N LYS A 438 -22.39 23.91 -14.04
CA LYS A 438 -22.77 22.91 -15.07
C LYS A 438 -21.80 21.74 -15.14
N ILE A 439 -20.49 22.00 -15.05
CA ILE A 439 -19.44 20.98 -15.04
C ILE A 439 -19.64 20.06 -13.83
N GLN A 440 -19.88 20.61 -12.64
CA GLN A 440 -20.10 19.85 -11.42
C GLN A 440 -21.38 19.01 -11.49
N GLN A 441 -22.51 19.56 -11.98
CA GLN A 441 -23.74 18.80 -12.13
C GLN A 441 -23.60 17.63 -13.12
N LYS A 442 -22.87 17.84 -14.22
CA LYS A 442 -22.57 16.77 -15.16
C LYS A 442 -21.78 15.66 -14.50
N SER A 443 -20.68 15.97 -13.80
CA SER A 443 -19.84 14.99 -13.12
C SER A 443 -20.62 14.18 -12.09
N LYS A 444 -21.51 14.80 -11.33
CA LYS A 444 -22.44 14.13 -10.41
C LYS A 444 -23.36 13.14 -11.13
N GLY A 445 -23.94 13.54 -12.28
CA GLY A 445 -24.79 12.68 -13.09
C GLY A 445 -24.03 11.47 -13.68
N ASP A 446 -22.80 11.71 -14.14
CA ASP A 446 -21.93 10.68 -14.69
C ASP A 446 -21.55 9.64 -13.63
N LEU A 447 -21.15 10.05 -12.42
CA LEU A 447 -20.86 9.15 -11.29
C LEU A 447 -22.07 8.25 -10.98
N ALA A 448 -23.26 8.82 -10.83
CA ALA A 448 -24.48 8.05 -10.56
C ALA A 448 -24.81 7.05 -11.68
N SER A 449 -24.60 7.44 -12.93
CA SER A 449 -24.79 6.57 -14.11
C SER A 449 -23.80 5.41 -14.12
N PHE A 450 -22.52 5.66 -13.80
CA PHE A 450 -21.48 4.63 -13.75
C PHE A 450 -21.75 3.64 -12.62
N ARG A 451 -22.12 4.10 -11.41
CA ARG A 451 -22.54 3.20 -10.32
C ARG A 451 -23.70 2.29 -10.75
N LYS A 452 -24.74 2.86 -11.36
CA LYS A 452 -25.89 2.08 -11.80
C LYS A 452 -25.44 0.96 -12.75
N ARG A 453 -24.65 1.29 -13.79
CA ARG A 453 -24.12 0.31 -14.74
C ARG A 453 -23.22 -0.74 -14.10
N PHE A 454 -22.42 -0.35 -13.12
CA PHE A 454 -21.57 -1.26 -12.38
C PHE A 454 -22.42 -2.28 -11.61
N LEU A 455 -23.42 -1.84 -10.85
CA LEU A 455 -24.30 -2.72 -10.08
C LEU A 455 -25.11 -3.66 -10.98
N GLU A 456 -25.65 -3.17 -12.11
CA GLU A 456 -26.34 -4.00 -13.11
C GLU A 456 -25.44 -5.12 -13.66
N LYS A 457 -24.13 -4.90 -13.80
CA LYS A 457 -23.18 -5.94 -14.19
C LYS A 457 -22.91 -6.96 -13.09
N LEU A 458 -23.03 -6.56 -11.81
CA LEU A 458 -22.81 -7.46 -10.68
C LEU A 458 -24.01 -8.37 -10.39
N ASP A 459 -25.25 -7.97 -10.71
CA ASP A 459 -26.47 -8.74 -10.39
C ASP A 459 -26.42 -10.20 -10.86
N PRO A 460 -26.03 -10.54 -12.12
CA PRO A 460 -25.90 -11.91 -12.55
C PRO A 460 -24.78 -12.66 -11.81
N LEU A 461 -23.69 -11.95 -11.42
CA LEU A 461 -22.60 -12.56 -10.68
C LEU A 461 -23.02 -12.99 -9.27
N PHE A 462 -23.84 -12.20 -8.60
CA PHE A 462 -24.41 -12.58 -7.31
C PHE A 462 -25.25 -13.87 -7.40
N THR A 463 -26.11 -13.97 -8.41
CA THR A 463 -26.94 -15.16 -8.63
C THR A 463 -26.08 -16.41 -8.91
N GLN A 464 -25.08 -16.29 -9.76
CA GLN A 464 -24.14 -17.37 -10.07
C GLN A 464 -23.31 -17.79 -8.85
N SER A 465 -22.95 -16.82 -8.01
CA SER A 465 -22.14 -17.05 -6.83
C SER A 465 -22.89 -17.86 -5.77
N VAL A 466 -24.18 -17.59 -5.56
CA VAL A 466 -25.03 -18.42 -4.67
C VAL A 466 -25.06 -19.88 -5.17
N GLN A 467 -25.17 -20.10 -6.46
CA GLN A 467 -25.17 -21.47 -7.02
C GLN A 467 -23.79 -22.15 -6.89
N GLY A 468 -22.71 -21.34 -6.87
CA GLY A 468 -21.33 -21.82 -6.75
C GLY A 468 -20.96 -22.39 -5.37
N ILE A 469 -21.75 -22.13 -4.31
CA ILE A 469 -21.46 -22.57 -2.94
C ILE A 469 -21.34 -24.09 -2.82
N ASN A 470 -22.14 -24.85 -3.56
CA ASN A 470 -22.04 -26.31 -3.60
C ASN A 470 -20.64 -26.80 -3.98
N ARG A 471 -20.01 -26.15 -4.95
CA ARG A 471 -18.67 -26.50 -5.42
C ARG A 471 -17.60 -26.15 -4.37
N VAL A 472 -17.76 -25.03 -3.70
CA VAL A 472 -16.85 -24.58 -2.62
C VAL A 472 -16.91 -25.57 -1.46
N THR A 473 -18.08 -25.85 -0.94
CA THR A 473 -18.26 -26.70 0.25
C THR A 473 -17.87 -28.15 0.00
N ALA A 474 -18.05 -28.67 -1.22
CA ALA A 474 -17.61 -30.01 -1.60
C ALA A 474 -16.09 -30.21 -1.43
N ALA A 475 -15.29 -29.18 -1.63
CA ALA A 475 -13.84 -29.24 -1.47
C ALA A 475 -13.41 -29.43 0.02
N TRP A 476 -14.24 -29.02 0.99
CA TRP A 476 -13.93 -29.15 2.42
C TRP A 476 -13.86 -30.59 2.89
N GLY A 477 -14.58 -31.51 2.24
CA GLY A 477 -14.57 -32.93 2.58
C GLY A 477 -13.19 -33.60 2.53
N GLY A 478 -12.30 -33.09 1.67
CA GLY A 478 -10.92 -33.60 1.51
C GLY A 478 -9.94 -33.15 2.60
N ILE A 479 -10.34 -32.22 3.49
CA ILE A 479 -9.44 -31.67 4.51
C ILE A 479 -9.24 -32.68 5.65
N HIS A 480 -7.98 -32.82 6.10
CA HIS A 480 -7.66 -33.68 7.24
C HIS A 480 -8.33 -33.17 8.53
N TRP A 481 -8.76 -34.08 9.41
CA TRP A 481 -9.54 -33.73 10.61
C TRP A 481 -8.83 -32.71 11.53
N ALA A 482 -7.49 -32.84 11.73
CA ALA A 482 -6.75 -31.93 12.60
C ALA A 482 -6.68 -30.50 12.00
N THR A 483 -6.50 -30.42 10.68
CA THR A 483 -6.56 -29.16 9.94
C THR A 483 -7.96 -28.55 10.01
N LEU A 484 -9.02 -29.36 9.80
CA LEU A 484 -10.40 -28.91 9.90
C LEU A 484 -10.73 -28.39 11.32
N LYS A 485 -10.28 -29.09 12.36
CA LYS A 485 -10.43 -28.63 13.74
C LYS A 485 -9.70 -27.31 13.97
N ALA A 486 -8.48 -27.18 13.46
CA ALA A 486 -7.72 -25.93 13.57
C ALA A 486 -8.38 -24.76 12.84
N ILE A 487 -9.01 -24.99 11.67
CA ILE A 487 -9.80 -24.01 10.92
C ILE A 487 -11.01 -23.56 11.75
N VAL A 488 -11.76 -24.51 12.32
CA VAL A 488 -12.96 -24.20 13.10
C VAL A 488 -12.64 -23.42 14.37
N GLN A 489 -11.57 -23.79 15.08
CA GLN A 489 -11.13 -23.07 16.28
C GLN A 489 -10.77 -21.61 16.02
N ARG A 490 -10.42 -21.28 14.76
CA ARG A 490 -10.03 -19.94 14.29
C ARG A 490 -11.08 -19.28 13.40
N ASP A 491 -12.34 -19.62 13.59
CA ASP A 491 -13.46 -19.03 12.86
C ASP A 491 -13.32 -19.05 11.34
N GLY A 492 -12.84 -20.18 10.81
CA GLY A 492 -12.77 -20.44 9.38
C GLY A 492 -11.41 -20.25 8.73
N THR A 493 -10.42 -19.75 9.47
CA THR A 493 -9.07 -19.48 8.91
C THR A 493 -8.00 -20.37 9.54
N PHE A 494 -7.09 -20.90 8.75
CA PHE A 494 -5.95 -21.66 9.25
C PHE A 494 -4.88 -21.82 8.17
N LYS A 495 -3.61 -21.77 8.57
CA LYS A 495 -2.50 -22.10 7.71
C LYS A 495 -1.74 -23.31 8.23
N SER A 496 -1.59 -24.31 7.37
CA SER A 496 -0.89 -25.54 7.73
C SER A 496 0.63 -25.32 7.80
N PRO A 497 1.26 -25.52 8.97
CA PRO A 497 2.73 -25.38 9.09
C PRO A 497 3.51 -26.41 8.29
N SER A 498 2.90 -27.53 7.94
CA SER A 498 3.54 -28.64 7.24
C SER A 498 3.53 -28.49 5.73
N THR A 499 2.40 -28.04 5.17
CA THR A 499 2.19 -27.89 3.73
C THR A 499 2.35 -26.45 3.27
N GLY A 500 2.29 -25.49 4.19
CA GLY A 500 2.22 -24.07 3.90
C GLY A 500 0.89 -23.64 3.24
N ARG A 501 -0.09 -24.56 3.13
CA ARG A 501 -1.39 -24.26 2.52
C ARG A 501 -2.22 -23.40 3.46
N SER A 502 -2.75 -22.29 2.93
CA SER A 502 -3.69 -21.42 3.62
C SER A 502 -5.12 -21.90 3.36
N TYR A 503 -5.92 -21.91 4.40
CA TYR A 503 -7.35 -22.18 4.37
C TYR A 503 -8.09 -20.95 4.90
N ASP A 504 -9.04 -20.45 4.15
CA ASP A 504 -9.93 -19.38 4.57
C ASP A 504 -11.33 -19.65 4.03
N PHE A 505 -12.12 -20.35 4.85
CA PHE A 505 -13.48 -20.74 4.48
C PHE A 505 -14.38 -19.51 4.24
N ASN A 506 -14.09 -18.40 4.92
CA ASN A 506 -14.86 -17.17 4.77
C ASN A 506 -14.58 -16.54 3.40
N GLU A 507 -13.31 -16.49 3.00
CA GLU A 507 -12.92 -16.03 1.65
C GLU A 507 -13.36 -17.03 0.57
N GLU A 508 -13.26 -18.35 0.83
CA GLU A 508 -13.71 -19.38 -0.11
C GLU A 508 -15.21 -19.28 -0.41
N LEU A 509 -16.04 -18.93 0.59
CA LEU A 509 -17.48 -18.72 0.41
C LEU A 509 -17.79 -17.52 -0.50
N VAL A 510 -16.96 -16.51 -0.56
CA VAL A 510 -17.13 -15.34 -1.46
C VAL A 510 -16.29 -15.44 -2.72
N GLU A 511 -15.46 -16.48 -2.86
CA GLU A 511 -14.62 -16.75 -4.03
C GLU A 511 -15.38 -16.77 -5.37
N PRO A 512 -16.59 -17.38 -5.45
CA PRO A 512 -17.36 -17.36 -6.70
C PRO A 512 -17.64 -15.95 -7.23
N LEU A 513 -17.74 -14.94 -6.35
CA LEU A 513 -17.86 -13.53 -6.69
C LEU A 513 -16.48 -12.89 -6.92
N LEU A 514 -15.59 -13.00 -5.93
CA LEU A 514 -14.28 -12.36 -5.97
C LEU A 514 -13.44 -12.76 -7.20
N GLY A 515 -13.57 -14.00 -7.66
CA GLY A 515 -12.89 -14.49 -8.87
C GLY A 515 -13.36 -13.84 -10.17
N GLN A 516 -14.54 -13.21 -10.18
CA GLN A 516 -15.16 -12.60 -11.37
C GLN A 516 -15.11 -11.06 -11.34
N LEU A 517 -14.76 -10.47 -10.19
CA LEU A 517 -14.77 -9.03 -9.99
C LEU A 517 -13.63 -8.25 -10.67
N PRO A 518 -12.37 -8.75 -10.79
CA PRO A 518 -11.21 -7.91 -11.03
C PRO A 518 -11.34 -6.91 -12.16
N VAL A 519 -11.81 -7.32 -13.33
CA VAL A 519 -11.92 -6.44 -14.50
C VAL A 519 -13.06 -5.44 -14.35
N THR A 520 -14.24 -5.88 -13.90
CA THR A 520 -15.39 -4.99 -13.67
C THR A 520 -15.11 -3.98 -12.58
N TRP A 521 -14.37 -4.41 -11.55
CA TRP A 521 -13.92 -3.60 -10.44
C TRP A 521 -12.93 -2.52 -10.88
N GLU A 522 -11.89 -2.94 -11.64
CA GLU A 522 -10.89 -2.02 -12.20
C GLU A 522 -11.52 -0.98 -13.11
N LYS A 523 -12.45 -1.40 -13.97
CA LYS A 523 -13.19 -0.50 -14.85
C LYS A 523 -13.91 0.60 -14.07
N TYR A 524 -14.68 0.23 -13.06
CA TYR A 524 -15.46 1.19 -12.31
C TYR A 524 -14.58 2.18 -11.53
N PHE A 525 -13.64 1.66 -10.73
CA PHE A 525 -12.85 2.51 -9.83
C PHE A 525 -11.76 3.32 -10.55
N THR A 526 -11.17 2.77 -11.62
CA THR A 526 -10.04 3.41 -12.30
C THR A 526 -10.48 4.13 -13.58
N ASP A 527 -11.31 3.49 -14.44
CA ASP A 527 -11.69 4.11 -15.70
C ASP A 527 -12.86 5.06 -15.52
N ASP A 528 -13.96 4.57 -14.96
CA ASP A 528 -15.20 5.33 -14.90
C ASP A 528 -15.04 6.52 -13.94
N ILE A 529 -14.64 6.30 -12.67
CA ILE A 529 -14.43 7.39 -11.70
C ILE A 529 -13.24 8.26 -12.11
N GLY A 530 -12.11 7.65 -12.48
CA GLY A 530 -10.93 8.40 -12.94
C GLY A 530 -11.17 9.20 -14.21
N GLY A 531 -12.04 8.74 -15.11
CA GLY A 531 -12.50 9.47 -16.29
C GLY A 531 -13.27 10.72 -15.93
N VAL A 532 -14.22 10.61 -15.00
CA VAL A 532 -15.01 11.77 -14.51
C VAL A 532 -14.11 12.82 -13.87
N THR A 533 -13.18 12.40 -13.01
CA THR A 533 -12.29 13.34 -12.32
C THR A 533 -11.34 14.05 -13.28
N LYS A 534 -10.79 13.34 -14.26
CA LYS A 534 -9.95 13.92 -15.32
C LYS A 534 -10.72 14.89 -16.19
N GLU A 535 -11.92 14.53 -16.63
CA GLU A 535 -12.78 15.42 -17.44
C GLU A 535 -13.14 16.67 -16.65
N PHE A 536 -13.51 16.53 -15.38
CA PHE A 536 -13.78 17.66 -14.48
C PHE A 536 -12.57 18.58 -14.39
N ALA A 537 -11.38 18.03 -14.12
CA ALA A 537 -10.13 18.77 -14.02
C ALA A 537 -9.82 19.59 -15.29
N LEU A 538 -9.92 18.94 -16.45
CA LEU A 538 -9.69 19.58 -17.75
C LEU A 538 -10.68 20.73 -18.00
N ARG A 539 -11.95 20.51 -17.70
CA ARG A 539 -12.99 21.52 -17.93
C ARG A 539 -12.87 22.71 -17.00
N ILE A 540 -12.58 22.49 -15.71
CA ILE A 540 -12.38 23.58 -14.74
C ILE A 540 -11.15 24.41 -15.13
N THR A 541 -10.04 23.77 -15.46
CA THR A 541 -8.83 24.47 -15.92
C THR A 541 -9.10 25.25 -17.21
N GLY A 542 -9.83 24.66 -18.15
CA GLY A 542 -10.25 25.32 -19.40
C GLY A 542 -11.15 26.52 -19.16
N ALA A 543 -12.15 26.39 -18.28
CA ALA A 543 -13.03 27.49 -17.90
C ALA A 543 -12.26 28.64 -17.23
N GLY A 544 -11.28 28.32 -16.35
CA GLY A 544 -10.42 29.31 -15.73
C GLY A 544 -9.58 30.10 -16.76
N LYS A 545 -8.96 29.39 -17.71
CA LYS A 545 -8.20 30.05 -18.80
C LYS A 545 -9.10 30.93 -19.66
N ASN A 546 -10.27 30.45 -20.05
CA ASN A 546 -11.24 31.22 -20.81
C ASN A 546 -11.69 32.51 -20.07
N PHE A 547 -11.92 32.40 -18.75
CA PHE A 547 -12.19 33.57 -17.92
C PHE A 547 -11.04 34.58 -17.96
N CYS A 548 -9.79 34.13 -17.77
CA CYS A 548 -8.63 35.03 -17.85
C CYS A 548 -8.48 35.69 -19.22
N GLU A 549 -8.63 34.94 -20.31
CA GLU A 549 -8.58 35.50 -21.68
C GLU A 549 -9.62 36.58 -21.89
N LYS A 550 -10.84 36.38 -21.44
CA LYS A 550 -11.90 37.39 -21.56
C LYS A 550 -11.63 38.61 -20.70
N VAL A 551 -11.11 38.46 -19.49
CA VAL A 551 -10.69 39.57 -18.64
C VAL A 551 -9.56 40.36 -19.31
N ARG A 552 -8.55 39.71 -19.88
CA ARG A 552 -7.49 40.38 -20.67
C ARG A 552 -8.06 41.19 -21.81
N LEU A 553 -8.97 40.63 -22.59
CA LEU A 553 -9.63 41.34 -23.69
C LEU A 553 -10.42 42.58 -23.23
N ILE A 554 -11.12 42.51 -22.10
CA ILE A 554 -11.86 43.62 -21.53
C ILE A 554 -10.91 44.76 -21.15
N ILE A 555 -9.79 44.44 -20.53
CA ILE A 555 -8.77 45.39 -20.09
C ILE A 555 -8.09 46.04 -21.30
N ASP A 556 -7.64 45.25 -22.27
CA ASP A 556 -6.98 45.74 -23.48
C ASP A 556 -7.87 46.67 -24.29
N LEU A 557 -9.17 46.35 -24.41
CA LEU A 557 -10.16 47.17 -25.15
C LEU A 557 -10.51 48.48 -24.47
N LEU A 558 -10.48 48.53 -23.15
CA LEU A 558 -10.94 49.72 -22.41
C LEU A 558 -9.80 50.65 -21.98
N PHE A 559 -8.60 50.10 -21.71
CA PHE A 559 -7.48 50.88 -21.18
C PHE A 559 -6.36 51.11 -22.21
N ASN A 560 -6.39 50.46 -23.37
CA ASN A 560 -5.41 50.57 -24.45
C ASN A 560 -3.92 50.47 -23.96
N LYS A 561 -3.71 49.77 -22.81
CA LYS A 561 -2.44 49.59 -22.10
C LYS A 561 -2.44 48.21 -21.47
N LYS A 562 -1.33 47.49 -21.64
CA LYS A 562 -1.11 46.28 -20.82
C LYS A 562 -0.89 46.71 -19.37
N ASP A 563 -1.74 46.22 -18.49
CA ASP A 563 -1.58 46.37 -17.05
C ASP A 563 -0.83 45.17 -16.50
N ASP A 564 0.50 45.34 -16.29
CA ASP A 564 1.39 44.28 -15.74
C ASP A 564 0.90 43.75 -14.38
N SER A 565 0.17 44.54 -13.61
CA SER A 565 -0.38 44.12 -12.32
C SER A 565 -1.54 43.17 -12.48
N MET A 566 -2.45 43.44 -13.40
CA MET A 566 -3.59 42.59 -13.66
C MET A 566 -3.16 41.29 -14.35
N GLU A 567 -2.15 41.34 -15.23
CA GLU A 567 -1.56 40.15 -15.86
C GLU A 567 -1.04 39.17 -14.81
N LYS A 568 -0.30 39.67 -13.81
CA LYS A 568 0.18 38.85 -12.68
C LYS A 568 -0.95 38.23 -11.87
N GLN A 569 -2.06 38.97 -11.65
CA GLN A 569 -3.23 38.42 -10.93
C GLN A 569 -3.91 37.30 -11.71
N LEU A 570 -3.99 37.43 -13.04
CA LEU A 570 -4.55 36.40 -13.91
C LEU A 570 -3.65 35.16 -13.98
N GLU A 571 -2.33 35.35 -14.06
CA GLU A 571 -1.36 34.23 -13.94
C GLU A 571 -1.51 33.51 -12.60
N TRP A 572 -1.58 34.24 -11.49
CA TRP A 572 -1.80 33.65 -10.16
C TRP A 572 -3.12 32.91 -10.05
N PHE A 573 -4.19 33.42 -10.65
CA PHE A 573 -5.47 32.73 -10.70
C PHE A 573 -5.38 31.40 -11.46
N GLU A 574 -4.74 31.39 -12.65
CA GLU A 574 -4.53 30.17 -13.45
C GLU A 574 -3.72 29.12 -12.68
N ASP A 575 -2.64 29.53 -12.02
CA ASP A 575 -1.79 28.67 -11.20
C ASP A 575 -2.56 28.13 -10.00
N LYS A 576 -3.35 28.97 -9.32
CA LYS A 576 -4.16 28.59 -8.16
C LYS A 576 -5.26 27.60 -8.54
N VAL A 577 -5.95 27.82 -9.65
CA VAL A 577 -6.95 26.85 -10.16
C VAL A 577 -6.26 25.52 -10.50
N SER A 578 -5.10 25.55 -11.15
CA SER A 578 -4.32 24.33 -11.47
C SER A 578 -3.91 23.57 -10.21
N LEU A 579 -3.46 24.27 -9.18
CA LEU A 579 -3.09 23.69 -7.88
C LEU A 579 -4.30 23.11 -7.14
N LEU A 580 -5.43 23.82 -7.12
CA LEU A 580 -6.67 23.34 -6.53
C LEU A 580 -7.16 22.06 -7.19
N VAL A 581 -7.12 22.01 -8.53
CA VAL A 581 -7.47 20.82 -9.32
C VAL A 581 -6.58 19.64 -8.96
N LYS A 582 -5.26 19.85 -8.90
CA LYS A 582 -4.29 18.80 -8.53
C LYS A 582 -4.54 18.28 -7.12
N THR A 583 -4.68 19.19 -6.16
CA THR A 583 -4.93 18.82 -4.75
C THR A 583 -6.25 18.06 -4.58
N ALA A 584 -7.31 18.48 -5.26
CA ALA A 584 -8.59 17.77 -5.23
C ALA A 584 -8.49 16.38 -5.87
N ASN A 585 -7.79 16.27 -7.00
CA ASN A 585 -7.58 14.98 -7.66
C ASN A 585 -6.83 13.99 -6.76
N ASP A 586 -5.77 14.44 -6.08
CA ASP A 586 -5.00 13.60 -5.16
C ASP A 586 -5.86 13.12 -3.98
N LYS A 587 -6.69 13.99 -3.39
CA LYS A 587 -7.65 13.63 -2.34
C LYS A 587 -8.70 12.63 -2.84
N ILE A 588 -9.23 12.82 -4.05
CA ILE A 588 -10.20 11.91 -4.65
C ILE A 588 -9.57 10.54 -4.90
N LEU A 589 -8.37 10.48 -5.46
CA LEU A 589 -7.66 9.21 -5.69
C LEU A 589 -7.39 8.47 -4.38
N ALA A 590 -7.03 9.18 -3.31
CA ALA A 590 -6.85 8.59 -1.99
C ALA A 590 -8.18 8.02 -1.44
N ALA A 591 -9.27 8.78 -1.50
CA ALA A 591 -10.60 8.34 -1.05
C ALA A 591 -11.12 7.14 -1.86
N VAL A 592 -10.91 7.14 -3.18
CA VAL A 592 -11.26 6.01 -4.06
C VAL A 592 -10.49 4.76 -3.68
N ARG A 593 -9.17 4.89 -3.43
CA ARG A 593 -8.32 3.76 -3.01
C ARG A 593 -8.78 3.20 -1.67
N GLU A 594 -8.99 4.04 -0.68
CA GLU A 594 -9.44 3.66 0.65
C GLU A 594 -10.77 2.91 0.60
N ARG A 595 -11.78 3.48 -0.06
CA ARG A 595 -13.11 2.85 -0.16
C ARG A 595 -13.07 1.55 -0.96
N ARG A 596 -12.28 1.50 -2.02
CA ARG A 596 -12.07 0.30 -2.83
C ARG A 596 -11.49 -0.85 -1.99
N GLN A 597 -10.47 -0.55 -1.16
CA GLN A 597 -9.86 -1.51 -0.25
C GLN A 597 -10.85 -2.00 0.81
N GLU A 598 -11.58 -1.07 1.42
CA GLU A 598 -12.57 -1.37 2.45
C GLU A 598 -13.67 -2.31 1.92
N LEU A 599 -14.29 -1.97 0.78
CA LEU A 599 -15.33 -2.79 0.17
C LEU A 599 -14.85 -4.20 -0.22
N ALA A 600 -13.63 -4.34 -0.69
CA ALA A 600 -13.06 -5.66 -0.97
C ALA A 600 -12.78 -6.46 0.31
N ALA A 601 -12.36 -5.79 1.40
CA ALA A 601 -12.03 -6.42 2.67
C ALA A 601 -13.27 -6.85 3.47
N THR A 602 -14.41 -6.15 3.34
CA THR A 602 -15.64 -6.48 4.08
C THR A 602 -16.32 -7.75 3.58
N MET A 603 -16.18 -8.14 2.32
CA MET A 603 -16.86 -9.32 1.76
C MET A 603 -16.58 -10.62 2.52
N PRO A 604 -15.31 -11.02 2.78
CA PRO A 604 -15.03 -12.21 3.60
C PRO A 604 -15.49 -12.06 5.06
N LEU A 605 -15.49 -10.84 5.61
CA LEU A 605 -15.95 -10.58 6.98
C LEU A 605 -17.47 -10.81 7.11
N ILE A 606 -18.26 -10.43 6.11
CA ILE A 606 -19.70 -10.71 6.04
C ILE A 606 -19.93 -12.23 6.06
N ALA A 607 -19.15 -12.99 5.27
CA ALA A 607 -19.23 -14.45 5.31
C ALA A 607 -18.87 -15.02 6.69
N LYS A 608 -17.80 -14.52 7.31
CA LYS A 608 -17.37 -14.91 8.66
C LYS A 608 -18.47 -14.72 9.69
N GLU A 609 -19.11 -13.55 9.70
CA GLU A 609 -20.21 -13.27 10.64
C GLU A 609 -21.39 -14.24 10.46
N ARG A 610 -21.75 -14.56 9.22
CA ARG A 610 -22.82 -15.50 8.92
C ARG A 610 -22.48 -16.95 9.28
N MET A 611 -21.19 -17.31 9.20
CA MET A 611 -20.70 -18.65 9.55
C MET A 611 -20.38 -18.80 11.05
N ARG A 612 -20.28 -17.73 11.81
CA ARG A 612 -19.92 -17.74 13.24
C ARG A 612 -20.71 -18.72 14.09
N PRO A 613 -22.04 -18.84 13.97
CA PRO A 613 -22.80 -19.84 14.73
C PRO A 613 -22.32 -21.27 14.47
N ALA A 614 -22.09 -21.61 13.19
CA ALA A 614 -21.59 -22.93 12.82
C ALA A 614 -20.20 -23.22 13.36
N TYR A 615 -19.31 -22.23 13.34
CA TYR A 615 -17.98 -22.37 13.95
C TYR A 615 -18.09 -22.62 15.45
N ASN A 616 -18.92 -21.85 16.19
CA ASN A 616 -19.11 -22.01 17.62
C ASN A 616 -19.68 -23.39 17.99
N ASP A 617 -20.64 -23.87 17.21
CA ASP A 617 -21.20 -25.21 17.41
C ASP A 617 -20.19 -26.32 17.08
N ALA A 618 -19.39 -26.11 16.03
CA ALA A 618 -18.39 -27.08 15.60
C ALA A 618 -17.16 -27.14 16.52
N LYS A 619 -16.83 -26.06 17.24
CA LYS A 619 -15.76 -26.04 18.27
C LYS A 619 -16.00 -27.03 19.38
N GLN A 620 -17.26 -27.36 19.69
CA GLN A 620 -17.65 -28.28 20.74
C GLN A 620 -17.56 -29.76 20.36
N GLU A 621 -17.33 -30.05 19.07
CA GLU A 621 -17.28 -31.43 18.56
C GLU A 621 -16.01 -32.15 18.99
N ILE A 622 -16.15 -33.31 19.60
CA ILE A 622 -15.06 -34.18 20.07
C ILE A 622 -15.39 -35.66 19.81
N GLY A 623 -14.37 -36.52 19.80
CA GLY A 623 -14.51 -37.98 19.75
C GLY A 623 -14.77 -38.53 18.35
N ARG A 624 -15.10 -39.84 18.28
CA ARG A 624 -15.23 -40.58 17.01
C ARG A 624 -16.34 -40.00 16.13
N GLY A 625 -16.07 -39.83 14.81
CA GLY A 625 -17.01 -39.21 13.86
C GLY A 625 -17.04 -37.69 13.89
N MET A 626 -16.15 -37.03 14.65
CA MET A 626 -16.10 -35.58 14.80
C MET A 626 -15.98 -34.85 13.46
N LYS A 627 -15.10 -35.32 12.55
CA LYS A 627 -14.92 -34.70 11.22
C LYS A 627 -16.23 -34.63 10.45
N GLY A 628 -16.99 -35.73 10.41
CA GLY A 628 -18.30 -35.80 9.72
C GLY A 628 -19.29 -34.78 10.29
N ARG A 629 -19.42 -34.71 11.61
CA ARG A 629 -20.35 -33.79 12.28
C ARG A 629 -19.94 -32.30 12.09
N ILE A 630 -18.65 -32.02 12.14
CA ILE A 630 -18.15 -30.66 11.84
C ILE A 630 -18.50 -30.26 10.40
N LEU A 631 -18.21 -31.13 9.43
CA LEU A 631 -18.49 -30.85 8.02
C LEU A 631 -19.99 -30.66 7.77
N GLU A 632 -20.82 -31.52 8.35
CA GLU A 632 -22.28 -31.41 8.24
C GLU A 632 -22.79 -30.05 8.70
N LYS A 633 -22.37 -29.58 9.90
CA LYS A 633 -22.75 -28.27 10.46
C LYS A 633 -22.27 -27.11 9.57
N LEU A 634 -21.02 -27.16 9.14
CA LEU A 634 -20.45 -26.10 8.31
C LEU A 634 -21.11 -26.02 6.94
N ILE A 635 -21.30 -27.16 6.26
CA ILE A 635 -21.90 -27.23 4.93
C ILE A 635 -23.36 -26.79 4.98
N ALA A 636 -24.15 -27.32 5.96
CA ALA A 636 -25.54 -26.91 6.12
C ALA A 636 -25.68 -25.41 6.32
N THR A 637 -24.87 -24.83 7.21
CA THR A 637 -24.91 -23.39 7.47
C THR A 637 -24.44 -22.57 6.25
N ALA A 638 -23.42 -23.02 5.53
CA ALA A 638 -22.95 -22.34 4.33
C ALA A 638 -24.05 -22.27 3.24
N HIS A 639 -24.80 -23.35 3.06
CA HIS A 639 -25.92 -23.39 2.10
C HIS A 639 -27.08 -22.48 2.52
N ILE A 640 -27.46 -22.51 3.76
CA ILE A 640 -28.53 -21.64 4.32
C ILE A 640 -28.11 -20.17 4.26
N SER A 641 -26.84 -19.89 4.52
CA SER A 641 -26.29 -18.52 4.58
C SER A 641 -25.88 -17.98 3.20
N ALA A 642 -25.84 -18.79 2.14
CA ALA A 642 -25.39 -18.36 0.82
C ALA A 642 -26.13 -17.10 0.31
N GLN A 643 -27.45 -17.16 0.21
CA GLN A 643 -28.26 -16.03 -0.23
C GLN A 643 -28.12 -14.81 0.72
N PRO A 644 -28.23 -14.96 2.07
CA PRO A 644 -27.97 -13.87 3.02
C PRO A 644 -26.58 -13.23 2.89
N ILE A 645 -25.51 -14.00 2.68
CA ILE A 645 -24.15 -13.46 2.50
C ILE A 645 -24.13 -12.52 1.30
N TYR A 646 -24.54 -13.00 0.14
CA TYR A 646 -24.47 -12.22 -1.11
C TYR A 646 -25.43 -11.04 -1.13
N SER A 647 -26.62 -11.15 -0.55
CA SER A 647 -27.53 -10.00 -0.42
C SER A 647 -27.00 -8.93 0.52
N THR A 648 -26.31 -9.31 1.60
CA THR A 648 -25.63 -8.35 2.49
C THR A 648 -24.47 -7.66 1.78
N ILE A 649 -23.63 -8.40 1.02
CA ILE A 649 -22.55 -7.83 0.21
C ILE A 649 -23.11 -6.84 -0.82
N GLN A 650 -24.20 -7.17 -1.50
CA GLN A 650 -24.84 -6.28 -2.47
C GLN A 650 -25.32 -4.97 -1.83
N THR A 651 -25.88 -5.04 -0.64
CA THR A 651 -26.33 -3.86 0.13
C THR A 651 -25.14 -3.00 0.57
N ASP A 652 -24.11 -3.63 1.14
CA ASP A 652 -22.88 -2.97 1.57
C ASP A 652 -22.17 -2.26 0.42
N LEU A 653 -22.06 -2.91 -0.74
CA LEU A 653 -21.54 -2.30 -1.96
C LEU A 653 -22.36 -1.09 -2.39
N LEU A 654 -23.70 -1.20 -2.42
CA LEU A 654 -24.56 -0.10 -2.82
C LEU A 654 -24.40 1.12 -1.91
N GLU A 655 -24.37 0.91 -0.59
CA GLU A 655 -24.20 1.96 0.40
C GLU A 655 -22.80 2.58 0.31
N GLY A 656 -21.76 1.75 0.31
CA GLY A 656 -20.38 2.23 0.25
C GLY A 656 -20.04 2.99 -1.04
N LEU A 657 -20.63 2.62 -2.18
CA LEU A 657 -20.47 3.35 -3.44
C LEU A 657 -21.22 4.67 -3.45
N LYS A 658 -22.41 4.75 -2.82
CA LYS A 658 -23.15 6.03 -2.65
C LYS A 658 -22.36 6.99 -1.77
N ASP A 659 -21.77 6.49 -0.69
CA ASP A 659 -20.94 7.29 0.21
C ASP A 659 -19.70 7.83 -0.51
N LEU A 660 -19.03 6.98 -1.30
CA LEU A 660 -17.89 7.41 -2.12
C LEU A 660 -18.28 8.51 -3.10
N GLU A 661 -19.39 8.35 -3.83
CA GLU A 661 -19.88 9.37 -4.76
C GLU A 661 -20.21 10.69 -4.05
N SER A 662 -20.85 10.60 -2.88
CA SER A 662 -21.17 11.80 -2.08
C SER A 662 -19.90 12.51 -1.62
N ASN A 663 -18.87 11.77 -1.24
CA ASN A 663 -17.58 12.32 -0.84
C ASN A 663 -16.87 12.98 -2.03
N ILE A 664 -16.82 12.32 -3.19
CA ILE A 664 -16.25 12.89 -4.42
C ILE A 664 -17.00 14.16 -4.83
N ASP A 665 -18.34 14.13 -4.87
CA ASP A 665 -19.16 15.29 -5.20
C ASP A 665 -18.94 16.46 -4.22
N GLY A 666 -18.71 16.15 -2.94
CA GLY A 666 -18.33 17.12 -1.92
C GLY A 666 -16.99 17.80 -2.22
N MET A 667 -15.97 17.02 -2.58
CA MET A 667 -14.63 17.53 -2.95
C MET A 667 -14.69 18.36 -4.24
N LEU A 668 -15.44 17.93 -5.25
CA LEU A 668 -15.63 18.67 -6.50
C LEU A 668 -16.38 19.98 -6.30
N ARG A 669 -17.38 19.99 -5.40
CA ARG A 669 -18.09 21.22 -5.02
C ARG A 669 -17.19 22.21 -4.29
N GLU A 670 -16.37 21.72 -3.36
CA GLU A 670 -15.43 22.57 -2.63
C GLU A 670 -14.42 23.22 -3.59
N LEU A 671 -13.87 22.44 -4.53
CA LEU A 671 -12.98 22.95 -5.58
C LEU A 671 -13.69 24.02 -6.42
N ALA A 672 -14.90 23.72 -6.89
CA ALA A 672 -15.70 24.66 -7.70
C ALA A 672 -15.95 25.97 -6.96
N ARG A 673 -16.37 25.90 -5.70
CA ARG A 673 -16.59 27.07 -4.84
C ARG A 673 -15.32 27.89 -4.65
N THR A 674 -14.20 27.24 -4.36
CA THR A 674 -12.93 27.94 -4.15
C THR A 674 -12.44 28.60 -5.43
N ALA A 675 -12.59 27.96 -6.59
CA ALA A 675 -12.25 28.56 -7.88
C ALA A 675 -13.12 29.80 -8.18
N GLU A 676 -14.41 29.75 -7.86
CA GLU A 676 -15.33 30.88 -7.99
C GLU A 676 -14.96 32.04 -7.04
N GLU A 677 -14.60 31.75 -5.79
CA GLU A 677 -14.14 32.75 -4.81
C GLU A 677 -12.85 33.44 -5.31
N GLN A 678 -11.93 32.70 -5.95
CA GLN A 678 -10.73 33.29 -6.57
C GLN A 678 -11.06 34.17 -7.76
N ALA A 679 -12.01 33.78 -8.61
CA ALA A 679 -12.47 34.62 -9.71
C ALA A 679 -13.15 35.91 -9.20
N GLN A 680 -13.86 35.83 -8.07
CA GLN A 680 -14.43 37.01 -7.39
C GLN A 680 -13.35 37.97 -6.91
N THR A 681 -12.22 37.43 -6.39
CA THR A 681 -11.07 38.25 -5.98
C THR A 681 -10.46 38.96 -7.17
N VAL A 682 -10.27 38.31 -8.31
CA VAL A 682 -9.81 38.93 -9.55
C VAL A 682 -10.73 40.03 -10.01
N ALA A 683 -12.06 39.80 -10.00
CA ALA A 683 -13.05 40.78 -10.41
C ALA A 683 -13.07 42.00 -9.45
N HIS A 684 -12.87 41.79 -8.17
CA HIS A 684 -12.81 42.87 -7.17
C HIS A 684 -11.54 43.72 -7.36
N ASN A 685 -10.43 43.08 -7.62
CA ASN A 685 -9.13 43.74 -7.73
C ASN A 685 -8.91 44.46 -9.08
N ALA A 686 -9.81 44.31 -10.04
CA ALA A 686 -9.73 44.96 -11.35
C ALA A 686 -9.74 46.50 -11.31
N ASN A 687 -9.82 47.12 -10.13
CA ASN A 687 -9.83 48.57 -9.90
C ASN A 687 -8.68 49.11 -9.09
N ILE A 688 -7.66 48.32 -8.87
CA ILE A 688 -6.61 48.66 -7.92
C ILE A 688 -5.35 49.00 -8.69
N GLU A 689 -4.93 50.29 -8.66
CA GLU A 689 -3.59 50.69 -9.05
C GLU A 689 -2.60 50.28 -7.95
N ILE A 690 -1.48 49.70 -8.33
CA ILE A 690 -0.37 49.38 -7.44
C ILE A 690 0.54 50.59 -7.36
N GLU A 691 0.69 51.17 -6.18
CA GLU A 691 1.73 52.16 -5.94
C GLU A 691 3.10 51.46 -5.95
N ASP A 692 4.12 52.11 -6.55
CA ASP A 692 5.51 51.66 -6.52
C ASP A 692 6.12 51.94 -5.14
N VAL A 693 5.50 51.39 -4.11
CA VAL A 693 5.96 51.45 -2.72
C VAL A 693 6.91 50.30 -2.50
N PRO A 694 8.09 50.52 -1.86
CA PRO A 694 9.00 49.45 -1.51
C PRO A 694 8.27 48.34 -0.75
N ILE A 695 8.54 47.08 -1.12
CA ILE A 695 8.02 45.90 -0.42
C ILE A 695 8.46 46.00 1.04
N ASP A 696 7.53 45.70 1.97
CA ASP A 696 7.89 45.56 3.37
C ASP A 696 9.13 44.69 3.53
N PRO A 697 10.17 45.14 4.26
CA PRO A 697 11.42 44.41 4.39
C PRO A 697 11.24 42.95 4.88
N VAL A 698 10.17 42.68 5.63
CA VAL A 698 9.87 41.31 6.13
C VAL A 698 9.39 40.43 4.99
N ILE A 699 8.53 40.95 4.12
CA ILE A 699 8.02 40.23 2.94
C ILE A 699 9.14 40.01 1.92
N ASP A 700 9.98 41.01 1.69
CA ASP A 700 11.16 40.88 0.80
C ASP A 700 12.15 39.83 1.32
N ALA A 701 12.40 39.81 2.64
CA ALA A 701 13.24 38.79 3.28
C ALA A 701 12.61 37.38 3.16
N LEU A 702 11.30 37.25 3.29
CA LEU A 702 10.58 35.98 3.12
C LEU A 702 10.70 35.48 1.69
N LEU A 703 10.44 36.32 0.69
CA LEU A 703 10.57 35.97 -0.74
C LEU A 703 12.00 35.53 -1.08
N LYS A 704 13.01 36.27 -0.61
CA LYS A 704 14.42 35.89 -0.77
C LYS A 704 14.77 34.56 -0.10
N SER A 705 14.17 34.27 1.05
CA SER A 705 14.35 32.99 1.75
C SER A 705 13.72 31.84 0.97
N ILE A 706 12.53 32.05 0.39
CA ILE A 706 11.86 31.06 -0.47
C ILE A 706 12.70 30.75 -1.70
N ASP A 707 13.23 31.78 -2.39
CA ASP A 707 14.12 31.63 -3.53
C ASP A 707 15.41 30.90 -3.16
N SER A 708 16.00 31.21 -2.02
CA SER A 708 17.19 30.51 -1.51
C SER A 708 16.94 29.02 -1.28
N ILE A 709 15.81 28.68 -0.65
CA ILE A 709 15.42 27.28 -0.43
C ILE A 709 15.18 26.57 -1.76
N ARG A 710 14.47 27.22 -2.71
CA ARG A 710 14.22 26.67 -4.04
C ARG A 710 15.51 26.41 -4.80
N ASN A 711 16.46 27.33 -4.77
CA ASN A 711 17.77 27.20 -5.41
C ASN A 711 18.62 26.12 -4.77
N ASN A 712 18.46 25.84 -3.49
CA ASN A 712 19.14 24.74 -2.80
C ASN A 712 18.51 23.36 -3.09
N ILE A 713 17.24 23.31 -3.46
CA ILE A 713 16.56 22.07 -3.90
C ILE A 713 16.88 21.74 -5.36
N GLN A 714 16.98 22.73 -6.26
CA GLN A 714 17.26 22.54 -7.68
C GLN A 714 18.64 21.93 -8.04
N PRO A 715 19.76 22.15 -7.32
CA PRO A 715 21.04 21.54 -7.67
C PRO A 715 21.05 20.01 -7.54
N LEU A 716 20.19 19.45 -6.70
CA LEU A 716 20.00 17.99 -6.62
C LEU A 716 19.40 17.40 -7.92
N GLU A 717 18.76 18.21 -8.75
CA GLU A 717 18.24 17.82 -10.06
C GLU A 717 19.28 17.96 -11.19
N ARG A 718 20.18 18.96 -11.12
CA ARG A 718 21.22 19.20 -12.14
C ARG A 718 22.33 18.17 -12.12
N VAL A 719 22.75 17.69 -10.95
CA VAL A 719 23.76 16.63 -10.81
C VAL A 719 23.32 15.30 -11.44
N LYS A 720 22.01 15.10 -11.67
CA LYS A 720 21.46 13.87 -12.29
C LYS A 720 21.27 13.94 -13.80
N LYS A 721 21.34 15.12 -14.42
CA LYS A 721 21.31 15.25 -15.89
C LYS A 721 22.68 15.10 -16.55
N GLU A 722 23.76 15.14 -15.77
CA GLU A 722 25.14 15.10 -16.26
C GLU A 722 25.91 13.82 -15.88
N ALA A 723 25.27 12.86 -15.27
CA ALA A 723 25.86 11.53 -15.07
C ALA A 723 25.56 10.63 -16.29
N PRO A 724 26.58 10.13 -16.99
CA PRO A 724 26.44 9.37 -18.23
C PRO A 724 25.76 8.00 -18.04
#